data_0331e87ff485067f4595e3fdc61ff3e7
#
_entry.id   0331e87ff485067f4595e3fdc61ff3e7
#
_cell.length_a   1.000
_cell.length_b   1.000
_cell.length_c   1.000
_cell.angle_alpha   90.00
_cell.angle_beta   90.00
_cell.angle_gamma   90.00
#
_symmetry.space_group_name_H-M   'P 1'
#
loop_
_entity.id
_entity.type
_entity.pdbx_description
1 polymer ?
#
loop_
_entity_poly.entity_id
_entity_poly.type
_entity_poly.pdbx_seq_one_letter_code
_entity_poly.pdbx_strand_id
1 'polypeptide(L)'
;MATTDMWNEAYIEAQYKKWKHDQNAVPRDWQFFFKGFDIGNKGAAKQDIADTPDAALAQSRVESLIYRYRDLGHLMACMDPLSSCPTDHPLLNLETFGLSPDQLDTFFYTRRFSDSGRARLKDILSRLKETYCHSIGVEYMHLQDPAERRWLQERMEPVKNRPDLADKEKTMVLEKLTRTGVFERFLNSKYPGQTRFSVEGAEMVVPMLHALFNRVSEDGCGEVIMGMAHRGRLSVQTQVLQRPYEDIFKAFESCYNPADLIGAGDVKYHNGYLADIETAGGKSLRVCLLDNPSHLESVDPVVEGFARARQEKAGSDGLRQILPLLLHGDAAFAGQGIVAETLNMSQLSGFHTGGTIHMIINNQIGYTTTPENARSSRYSTDVAKMLMVPIFHVHGEDPEAALHVVNLAAAYRKQFHKDVVIDVICYRRFGHNEGDEPYFTQPRMYERIRSRAPLDRAYADRLIEEKIISPEKPEALSKATKKEMETAFDNVRGDTCTFPEPKFYPEWDGISTSYSHEKTDTAVEKSKLTAYAQKLYEVPEGFAIYDKLARVLEKRLDAVSKGKDIDWGTAEALAFASLLAQGIPVRLSGQDSGRGTFSQRHSVIRDIKNADLWVPLNHIAEDQAAYRVYDSFLSEAGVLGFEYGYAVANPGGLTLWEAQFGDFVNNAQAVIDLYIAAGEAKWRRQCGLVLLLPHGYEGLGPEHSSARPERFLQLCAHDNLQVCNPTTPAQYFHLLRRQMMRSFRKPLVILTPKSLLRHPMAVSEIKDLTSGGFSEILDDPETVKNPERVVFCSGKIFYELVKNRSESARDKIAIIRMEQFYPFPEQLLEQVISRYKNTPQWYWVQEEPANMGGAEFIRPRLEKMVGDSVHCVTRPAQASPATGFSGVYKQEQAAIIKKALTL
;
A
#
# COMPACT_ATOMS: atom_id res chain seq x y z
N MET A 1 40.34 16.25 -15.60
CA MET A 1 39.20 15.40 -15.97
C MET A 1 39.14 15.21 -17.49
N ALA A 2 40.18 14.68 -18.10
CA ALA A 2 40.26 14.57 -19.56
C ALA A 2 40.75 13.15 -19.99
N THR A 3 40.59 12.13 -19.17
CA THR A 3 41.14 10.79 -19.45
C THR A 3 40.10 9.66 -19.51
N THR A 4 38.84 9.94 -19.22
CA THR A 4 37.79 8.91 -19.24
C THR A 4 37.12 8.75 -20.61
N ASP A 5 37.05 9.79 -21.42
CA ASP A 5 36.40 9.76 -22.75
C ASP A 5 37.24 9.05 -23.81
N MET A 6 38.55 9.14 -23.75
CA MET A 6 39.46 8.48 -24.72
C MET A 6 39.44 6.96 -24.64
N TRP A 7 39.15 6.38 -23.47
CA TRP A 7 39.09 4.92 -23.31
C TRP A 7 37.81 4.33 -23.95
N ASN A 8 36.71 5.05 -23.88
CA ASN A 8 35.46 4.63 -24.51
C ASN A 8 35.52 4.65 -26.03
N GLU A 9 36.13 5.67 -26.60
CA GLU A 9 36.26 5.86 -28.04
C GLU A 9 37.16 4.78 -28.67
N ALA A 10 38.33 4.55 -28.09
CA ALA A 10 39.26 3.50 -28.53
C ALA A 10 38.66 2.08 -28.41
N TYR A 11 37.86 1.84 -27.37
CA TYR A 11 37.15 0.58 -27.21
C TYR A 11 36.07 0.39 -28.28
N ILE A 12 35.26 1.40 -28.52
CA ILE A 12 34.21 1.39 -29.57
C ILE A 12 34.83 1.16 -30.94
N GLU A 13 35.93 1.86 -31.24
CA GLU A 13 36.64 1.71 -32.51
C GLU A 13 37.22 0.28 -32.68
N ALA A 14 37.76 -0.30 -31.60
CA ALA A 14 38.26 -1.66 -31.63
C ALA A 14 37.14 -2.68 -31.86
N GLN A 15 35.96 -2.49 -31.24
CA GLN A 15 34.79 -3.34 -31.51
C GLN A 15 34.24 -3.16 -32.91
N TYR A 16 34.23 -1.93 -33.46
CA TYR A 16 33.84 -1.65 -34.83
C TYR A 16 34.75 -2.33 -35.85
N LYS A 17 36.09 -2.28 -35.65
CA LYS A 17 37.07 -2.99 -36.49
C LYS A 17 36.85 -4.52 -36.48
N LYS A 18 36.57 -5.12 -35.30
CA LYS A 18 36.23 -6.54 -35.18
C LYS A 18 34.95 -6.87 -35.97
N TRP A 19 33.89 -6.08 -35.80
CA TRP A 19 32.63 -6.26 -36.48
C TRP A 19 32.76 -6.11 -38.03
N LYS A 20 33.59 -5.17 -38.49
CA LYS A 20 33.88 -5.01 -39.90
C LYS A 20 34.60 -6.21 -40.51
N HIS A 21 35.43 -6.90 -39.73
CA HIS A 21 36.15 -8.08 -40.19
C HIS A 21 35.26 -9.34 -40.12
N ASP A 22 34.51 -9.50 -39.04
CA ASP A 22 33.48 -10.53 -38.85
C ASP A 22 32.32 -10.00 -37.99
N GLN A 23 31.12 -9.94 -38.60
CA GLN A 23 29.94 -9.41 -37.93
C GLN A 23 29.54 -10.20 -36.70
N ASN A 24 29.91 -11.47 -36.61
CA ASN A 24 29.59 -12.34 -35.48
C ASN A 24 30.67 -12.27 -34.36
N ALA A 25 31.79 -11.59 -34.57
CA ALA A 25 32.89 -11.49 -33.61
C ALA A 25 32.62 -10.49 -32.46
N VAL A 26 31.45 -9.85 -32.44
CA VAL A 26 30.99 -8.93 -31.38
C VAL A 26 29.62 -9.34 -30.84
N PRO A 27 29.29 -9.02 -29.57
CA PRO A 27 27.97 -9.28 -29.00
C PRO A 27 26.85 -8.68 -29.82
N ARG A 28 25.65 -9.29 -29.75
CA ARG A 28 24.50 -8.99 -30.60
C ARG A 28 24.07 -7.52 -30.54
N ASP A 29 24.21 -6.88 -29.40
CA ASP A 29 23.89 -5.47 -29.20
C ASP A 29 24.85 -4.56 -30.01
N TRP A 30 26.13 -4.89 -30.05
CA TRP A 30 27.11 -4.21 -30.89
C TRP A 30 26.88 -4.47 -32.38
N GLN A 31 26.41 -5.63 -32.78
CA GLN A 31 26.07 -5.90 -34.18
C GLN A 31 24.93 -4.99 -34.65
N PHE A 32 23.85 -4.81 -33.85
CA PHE A 32 22.76 -3.89 -34.16
C PHE A 32 23.23 -2.43 -34.16
N PHE A 33 24.04 -2.04 -33.19
CA PHE A 33 24.60 -0.70 -33.11
C PHE A 33 25.43 -0.35 -34.36
N PHE A 34 26.36 -1.20 -34.74
CA PHE A 34 27.24 -0.96 -35.92
C PHE A 34 26.50 -1.12 -37.24
N LYS A 35 25.52 -1.99 -37.31
CA LYS A 35 24.64 -2.10 -38.46
C LYS A 35 23.79 -0.84 -38.65
N GLY A 36 23.25 -0.29 -37.59
CA GLY A 36 22.57 1.01 -37.58
C GLY A 36 23.49 2.17 -37.94
N PHE A 37 24.71 2.16 -37.47
CA PHE A 37 25.74 3.14 -37.79
C PHE A 37 26.14 3.12 -39.28
N ASP A 38 26.32 1.92 -39.86
CA ASP A 38 26.62 1.75 -41.29
C ASP A 38 25.43 2.10 -42.20
N ILE A 39 24.18 1.81 -41.77
CA ILE A 39 22.96 2.23 -42.47
C ILE A 39 22.81 3.74 -42.44
N GLY A 40 23.09 4.38 -41.28
CA GLY A 40 23.12 5.83 -41.15
C GLY A 40 24.17 6.50 -42.06
N ASN A 41 25.33 5.89 -42.16
CA ASN A 41 26.38 6.33 -43.08
C ASN A 41 26.07 6.09 -44.55
N LYS A 42 25.31 5.04 -44.89
CA LYS A 42 24.91 4.75 -46.30
C LYS A 42 23.66 5.50 -46.73
N GLY A 43 22.81 5.96 -45.79
CA GLY A 43 21.58 6.72 -46.08
C GLY A 43 21.76 8.20 -46.31
N ALA A 44 22.97 8.73 -46.16
CA ALA A 44 23.29 10.13 -46.46
C ALA A 44 23.52 10.31 -47.97
N ALA A 45 22.41 10.27 -48.73
CA ALA A 45 22.42 10.78 -50.11
C ALA A 45 22.76 12.26 -50.07
N LYS A 46 23.81 12.59 -50.79
CA LYS A 46 24.36 13.92 -51.08
C LYS A 46 23.26 14.96 -51.30
N GLN A 47 23.09 15.87 -50.38
CA GLN A 47 22.61 17.23 -50.65
C GLN A 47 23.27 18.22 -49.67
N ASP A 48 24.18 19.02 -50.17
CA ASP A 48 24.72 20.31 -49.81
C ASP A 48 24.61 20.75 -48.30
N ILE A 49 25.43 20.15 -47.49
CA ILE A 49 26.07 20.82 -46.37
C ILE A 49 27.56 20.71 -46.66
N ALA A 50 28.31 21.82 -46.60
CA ALA A 50 29.74 21.78 -46.74
C ALA A 50 30.31 20.69 -45.82
N ASP A 51 30.90 19.64 -46.35
CA ASP A 51 31.58 18.55 -45.64
C ASP A 51 32.87 19.09 -44.99
N THR A 52 32.72 20.09 -44.14
CA THR A 52 33.84 20.58 -43.30
C THR A 52 33.71 19.94 -41.91
N PRO A 53 34.79 19.46 -41.34
CA PRO A 53 34.82 18.98 -39.95
C PRO A 53 34.11 19.90 -38.97
N ASP A 54 34.17 21.21 -39.18
CA ASP A 54 33.55 22.25 -38.36
C ASP A 54 32.02 22.24 -38.46
N ALA A 55 31.44 21.96 -39.61
CA ALA A 55 30.00 21.90 -39.80
C ALA A 55 29.43 20.64 -39.11
N ALA A 56 30.10 19.48 -39.25
CA ALA A 56 29.72 18.23 -38.58
C ALA A 56 29.83 18.39 -37.03
N LEU A 57 30.86 19.08 -36.54
CA LEU A 57 31.03 19.36 -35.12
C LEU A 57 29.93 20.31 -34.62
N ALA A 58 29.59 21.37 -35.36
CA ALA A 58 28.50 22.26 -35.00
C ALA A 58 27.12 21.51 -34.95
N GLN A 59 26.85 20.60 -35.88
CA GLN A 59 25.67 19.77 -35.90
C GLN A 59 25.60 18.88 -34.63
N SER A 60 26.71 18.24 -34.25
CA SER A 60 26.77 17.39 -33.04
C SER A 60 26.53 18.23 -31.76
N ARG A 61 27.02 19.48 -31.74
CA ARG A 61 26.80 20.43 -30.63
C ARG A 61 25.31 20.79 -30.47
N VAL A 62 24.62 21.01 -31.61
CA VAL A 62 23.16 21.27 -31.58
C VAL A 62 22.36 20.03 -31.14
N GLU A 63 22.76 18.85 -31.56
CA GLU A 63 22.15 17.60 -31.07
C GLU A 63 22.34 17.44 -29.54
N SER A 64 23.54 17.75 -29.05
CA SER A 64 23.85 17.77 -27.61
C SER A 64 23.03 18.81 -26.84
N LEU A 65 22.82 19.99 -27.43
CA LEU A 65 21.96 21.04 -26.87
C LEU A 65 20.52 20.58 -26.76
N ILE A 66 19.95 19.99 -27.82
CA ILE A 66 18.57 19.44 -27.80
C ILE A 66 18.46 18.38 -26.70
N TYR A 67 19.41 17.44 -26.65
CA TYR A 67 19.45 16.41 -25.62
C TYR A 67 19.48 17.02 -24.21
N ARG A 68 20.31 18.04 -24.00
CA ARG A 68 20.47 18.66 -22.67
C ARG A 68 19.22 19.43 -22.21
N TYR A 69 18.51 20.09 -23.14
CA TYR A 69 17.22 20.71 -22.79
C TYR A 69 16.16 19.66 -22.43
N ARG A 70 16.15 18.51 -23.08
CA ARG A 70 15.28 17.38 -22.72
C ARG A 70 15.59 16.81 -21.33
N ASP A 71 16.87 16.82 -20.95
CA ASP A 71 17.39 16.30 -19.70
C ASP A 71 17.26 17.31 -18.54
N LEU A 72 17.65 18.55 -18.76
CA LEU A 72 17.76 19.57 -17.72
C LEU A 72 16.87 20.81 -17.92
N GLY A 73 16.01 20.83 -18.93
CA GLY A 73 15.13 21.98 -19.18
C GLY A 73 14.24 22.36 -18.00
N HIS A 74 13.85 21.36 -17.20
CA HIS A 74 13.09 21.55 -15.96
C HIS A 74 13.78 22.48 -14.95
N LEU A 75 15.12 22.64 -15.01
CA LEU A 75 15.87 23.54 -14.13
C LEU A 75 15.64 25.03 -14.46
N MET A 76 15.17 25.32 -15.68
CA MET A 76 14.77 26.65 -16.13
C MET A 76 13.27 26.85 -16.23
N ALA A 77 12.48 25.85 -15.86
CA ALA A 77 11.02 25.98 -15.89
C ALA A 77 10.52 26.91 -14.77
N CYS A 78 9.56 27.75 -15.13
CA CYS A 78 8.90 28.69 -14.22
C CYS A 78 7.78 27.97 -13.48
N MET A 79 8.13 27.22 -12.46
CA MET A 79 7.20 26.31 -11.77
C MET A 79 6.78 26.80 -10.38
N ASP A 80 7.59 27.67 -9.76
CA ASP A 80 7.35 28.13 -8.39
C ASP A 80 6.59 29.44 -8.36
N PRO A 81 5.34 29.48 -7.86
CA PRO A 81 4.55 30.70 -7.76
C PRO A 81 5.13 31.73 -6.78
N LEU A 82 6.00 31.35 -5.87
CA LEU A 82 6.58 32.23 -4.85
C LEU A 82 7.95 32.79 -5.21
N SER A 83 8.54 32.36 -6.33
CA SER A 83 9.86 32.79 -6.79
C SER A 83 9.78 33.47 -8.17
N SER A 84 10.80 34.23 -8.52
CA SER A 84 10.95 34.70 -9.89
C SER A 84 11.34 33.53 -10.80
N CYS A 85 10.84 33.56 -12.05
CA CYS A 85 11.20 32.56 -13.05
C CYS A 85 12.71 32.56 -13.30
N PRO A 86 13.37 31.39 -13.42
CA PRO A 86 14.75 31.29 -13.81
C PRO A 86 14.94 31.88 -15.21
N THR A 87 15.98 32.72 -15.39
CA THR A 87 16.27 33.36 -16.67
C THR A 87 17.48 32.75 -17.39
N ASP A 88 18.34 32.07 -16.63
CA ASP A 88 19.61 31.53 -17.11
C ASP A 88 20.01 30.28 -16.32
N HIS A 89 20.67 29.34 -17.00
CA HIS A 89 21.29 28.18 -16.37
C HIS A 89 22.59 27.79 -17.11
N PRO A 90 23.75 27.74 -16.43
CA PRO A 90 25.05 27.54 -17.07
C PRO A 90 25.10 26.30 -17.98
N LEU A 91 24.46 25.20 -17.62
CA LEU A 91 24.43 23.94 -18.41
C LEU A 91 23.52 23.98 -19.65
N LEU A 92 22.79 25.07 -19.87
CA LEU A 92 21.85 25.25 -21.00
C LEU A 92 22.22 26.43 -21.90
N ASN A 93 23.34 27.11 -21.61
CA ASN A 93 23.85 28.23 -22.41
C ASN A 93 24.58 27.75 -23.66
N LEU A 94 24.49 28.50 -24.74
CA LEU A 94 25.14 28.20 -26.03
C LEU A 94 26.66 27.98 -25.90
N GLU A 95 27.32 28.78 -25.09
CA GLU A 95 28.76 28.70 -24.89
C GLU A 95 29.19 27.34 -24.31
N THR A 96 28.37 26.75 -23.46
CA THR A 96 28.63 25.42 -22.88
C THR A 96 28.74 24.34 -23.93
N PHE A 97 28.03 24.50 -25.07
CA PHE A 97 28.09 23.59 -26.21
C PHE A 97 29.10 24.06 -27.27
N GLY A 98 29.86 25.14 -27.03
CA GLY A 98 30.75 25.72 -28.04
C GLY A 98 30.00 26.30 -29.23
N LEU A 99 28.77 26.72 -29.04
CA LEU A 99 27.95 27.47 -29.99
C LEU A 99 28.03 28.95 -29.67
N SER A 100 27.89 29.81 -30.68
CA SER A 100 27.94 31.26 -30.50
C SER A 100 26.69 31.96 -31.02
N PRO A 101 26.40 33.20 -30.58
CA PRO A 101 25.26 33.98 -31.08
C PRO A 101 25.28 34.22 -32.60
N ASP A 102 26.43 34.21 -33.22
CA ASP A 102 26.59 34.37 -34.69
C ASP A 102 26.00 33.23 -35.47
N GLN A 103 25.82 32.05 -34.84
CA GLN A 103 25.24 30.84 -35.45
C GLN A 103 23.70 30.78 -35.34
N LEU A 104 23.04 31.75 -34.69
CA LEU A 104 21.60 31.74 -34.43
C LEU A 104 20.75 31.64 -35.71
N ASP A 105 21.21 32.20 -36.81
CA ASP A 105 20.52 32.13 -38.09
C ASP A 105 20.97 30.96 -38.99
N THR A 106 21.95 30.17 -38.53
CA THR A 106 22.39 28.94 -39.22
C THR A 106 21.37 27.81 -39.11
N PHE A 107 21.16 27.10 -40.23
CA PHE A 107 20.27 25.94 -40.25
C PHE A 107 20.98 24.65 -39.82
N PHE A 108 20.33 23.89 -38.95
CA PHE A 108 20.78 22.58 -38.45
C PHE A 108 19.72 21.51 -38.66
N TYR A 109 20.13 20.25 -38.76
CA TYR A 109 19.21 19.12 -38.77
C TYR A 109 18.65 18.90 -37.38
N THR A 110 17.35 18.76 -37.29
CA THR A 110 16.63 18.58 -36.02
C THR A 110 16.10 17.17 -35.85
N ARG A 111 16.37 16.31 -36.87
CA ARG A 111 15.76 14.96 -36.93
C ARG A 111 14.23 15.06 -36.73
N ARG A 112 13.73 14.55 -35.60
CA ARG A 112 12.29 14.53 -35.30
C ARG A 112 11.83 15.73 -34.46
N PHE A 113 12.73 16.59 -34.02
CA PHE A 113 12.40 17.73 -33.16
C PHE A 113 11.61 18.84 -33.88
N SER A 114 11.73 18.94 -35.20
CA SER A 114 10.93 19.84 -36.04
C SER A 114 10.35 19.09 -37.25
N ASP A 115 9.16 19.47 -37.68
CA ASP A 115 8.44 18.83 -38.78
C ASP A 115 9.18 18.90 -40.13
N SER A 116 9.93 19.99 -40.34
CA SER A 116 10.76 20.21 -41.53
C SER A 116 12.07 19.42 -41.56
N GLY A 117 12.44 18.78 -40.44
CA GLY A 117 13.72 18.09 -40.26
C GLY A 117 14.93 19.02 -40.19
N ARG A 118 14.77 20.34 -40.45
CA ARG A 118 15.77 21.38 -40.35
C ARG A 118 15.18 22.68 -39.79
N ALA A 119 15.93 23.38 -38.93
CA ALA A 119 15.50 24.64 -38.37
C ALA A 119 16.73 25.52 -38.08
N ARG A 120 16.53 26.84 -37.98
CA ARG A 120 17.59 27.74 -37.50
C ARG A 120 17.84 27.52 -36.03
N LEU A 121 19.05 27.70 -35.55
CA LEU A 121 19.41 27.53 -34.14
C LEU A 121 18.52 28.36 -33.20
N LYS A 122 18.19 29.62 -33.58
CA LYS A 122 17.26 30.43 -32.78
C LYS A 122 15.86 29.82 -32.65
N ASP A 123 15.34 29.20 -33.72
CA ASP A 123 14.02 28.60 -33.72
C ASP A 123 14.02 27.29 -32.91
N ILE A 124 15.13 26.52 -32.97
CA ILE A 124 15.36 25.34 -32.10
C ILE A 124 15.36 25.76 -30.63
N LEU A 125 16.13 26.82 -30.29
CA LEU A 125 16.20 27.34 -28.91
C LEU A 125 14.85 27.85 -28.40
N SER A 126 14.12 28.63 -29.22
CA SER A 126 12.76 29.07 -28.85
C SER A 126 11.86 27.91 -28.56
N ARG A 127 11.80 26.90 -29.45
CA ARG A 127 10.98 25.73 -29.30
C ARG A 127 11.39 24.89 -28.07
N LEU A 128 12.69 24.74 -27.79
CA LEU A 128 13.17 24.03 -26.59
C LEU A 128 12.76 24.76 -25.31
N LYS A 129 12.92 26.07 -25.25
CA LYS A 129 12.53 26.91 -24.11
C LYS A 129 11.01 26.87 -23.90
N GLU A 130 10.23 27.01 -24.97
CA GLU A 130 8.77 26.93 -24.90
C GLU A 130 8.29 25.57 -24.41
N THR A 131 8.96 24.48 -24.81
CA THR A 131 8.56 23.10 -24.44
C THR A 131 8.97 22.71 -23.02
N TYR A 132 10.21 23.03 -22.62
CA TYR A 132 10.84 22.48 -21.44
C TYR A 132 11.13 23.49 -20.33
N CYS A 133 10.98 24.80 -20.59
CA CYS A 133 11.35 25.85 -19.63
C CYS A 133 10.19 26.81 -19.31
N HIS A 134 8.96 26.43 -19.60
CA HIS A 134 7.76 27.24 -19.28
C HIS A 134 7.13 26.81 -17.95
N SER A 135 5.82 26.68 -17.85
CA SER A 135 5.07 26.32 -16.63
C SER A 135 5.18 24.83 -16.28
N ILE A 136 5.81 24.02 -17.15
CA ILE A 136 5.98 22.58 -16.96
C ILE A 136 7.46 22.24 -17.03
N GLY A 137 7.97 21.59 -15.98
CA GLY A 137 9.25 20.91 -15.99
C GLY A 137 9.03 19.40 -16.10
N VAL A 138 9.81 18.72 -16.94
CA VAL A 138 9.65 17.27 -17.16
C VAL A 138 10.95 16.55 -16.92
N GLU A 139 10.93 15.56 -16.05
CA GLU A 139 12.04 14.65 -15.84
C GLU A 139 11.68 13.28 -16.45
N TYR A 140 12.31 12.92 -17.56
CA TYR A 140 12.02 11.66 -18.28
C TYR A 140 13.24 11.05 -18.98
N MET A 141 14.36 11.77 -19.03
CA MET A 141 15.55 11.25 -19.71
C MET A 141 16.26 10.13 -18.95
N HIS A 142 15.93 9.97 -17.67
CA HIS A 142 16.37 8.82 -16.84
C HIS A 142 15.62 7.52 -17.18
N LEU A 143 14.51 7.57 -17.93
CA LEU A 143 13.82 6.37 -18.41
C LEU A 143 14.75 5.54 -19.29
N GLN A 144 14.89 4.26 -19.01
CA GLN A 144 15.80 3.39 -19.76
C GLN A 144 15.23 2.94 -21.10
N ASP A 145 13.89 2.81 -21.21
CA ASP A 145 13.24 2.42 -22.44
C ASP A 145 13.17 3.60 -23.45
N PRO A 146 13.84 3.48 -24.61
CA PRO A 146 13.76 4.50 -25.64
C PRO A 146 12.35 4.72 -26.21
N ALA A 147 11.48 3.71 -26.16
CA ALA A 147 10.11 3.83 -26.67
C ALA A 147 9.28 4.76 -25.77
N GLU A 148 9.43 4.67 -24.45
CA GLU A 148 8.77 5.56 -23.50
C GLU A 148 9.23 7.02 -23.67
N ARG A 149 10.55 7.25 -23.78
CA ARG A 149 11.07 8.59 -24.01
C ARG A 149 10.56 9.20 -25.32
N ARG A 150 10.53 8.41 -26.38
CA ARG A 150 10.00 8.82 -27.69
C ARG A 150 8.52 9.14 -27.62
N TRP A 151 7.74 8.29 -26.98
CA TRP A 151 6.31 8.47 -26.82
C TRP A 151 5.97 9.80 -26.11
N LEU A 152 6.76 10.19 -25.10
CA LEU A 152 6.64 11.48 -24.41
C LEU A 152 7.02 12.64 -25.34
N GLN A 153 8.16 12.55 -26.03
CA GLN A 153 8.62 13.59 -26.98
C GLN A 153 7.57 13.87 -28.05
N GLU A 154 6.99 12.83 -28.66
CA GLU A 154 5.99 12.94 -29.72
C GLU A 154 4.68 13.61 -29.25
N ARG A 155 4.43 13.68 -27.92
CA ARG A 155 3.24 14.34 -27.36
C ARG A 155 3.51 15.71 -26.78
N MET A 156 4.71 15.95 -26.29
CA MET A 156 5.10 17.23 -25.68
C MET A 156 5.62 18.24 -26.72
N GLU A 157 6.51 17.80 -27.60
CA GLU A 157 7.25 18.71 -28.51
C GLU A 157 6.37 19.35 -29.61
N PRO A 158 5.41 18.64 -30.23
CA PRO A 158 4.54 19.27 -31.23
C PRO A 158 3.68 20.41 -30.68
N VAL A 159 3.16 20.22 -29.46
CA VAL A 159 2.31 21.19 -28.77
C VAL A 159 3.08 22.11 -27.83
N LYS A 160 4.43 21.95 -27.75
CA LYS A 160 5.33 22.75 -26.88
C LYS A 160 4.90 22.73 -25.42
N ASN A 161 4.34 21.63 -24.93
CA ASN A 161 3.67 21.52 -23.61
C ASN A 161 2.64 22.64 -23.33
N ARG A 162 2.04 23.19 -24.36
CA ARG A 162 1.03 24.26 -24.31
C ARG A 162 -0.17 23.85 -25.17
N PRO A 163 -1.09 23.05 -24.65
CA PRO A 163 -2.27 22.68 -25.40
C PRO A 163 -3.18 23.91 -25.56
N ASP A 164 -3.86 23.94 -26.67
CA ASP A 164 -4.95 24.92 -26.88
C ASP A 164 -6.25 24.31 -26.34
N LEU A 165 -6.60 24.67 -25.11
CA LEU A 165 -7.86 24.22 -24.50
C LEU A 165 -9.06 24.94 -25.09
N ALA A 166 -10.13 24.21 -25.34
CA ALA A 166 -11.38 24.80 -25.79
C ALA A 166 -11.97 25.76 -24.71
N ASP A 167 -12.66 26.80 -25.12
CA ASP A 167 -13.28 27.79 -24.24
C ASP A 167 -14.23 27.14 -23.19
N LYS A 168 -14.87 26.03 -23.58
CA LYS A 168 -15.68 25.23 -22.65
C LYS A 168 -14.87 24.61 -21.53
N GLU A 169 -13.68 24.11 -21.81
CA GLU A 169 -12.77 23.52 -20.81
C GLU A 169 -12.22 24.60 -19.89
N LYS A 170 -11.79 25.76 -20.46
CA LYS A 170 -11.35 26.93 -19.67
C LYS A 170 -12.46 27.44 -18.75
N THR A 171 -13.70 27.51 -19.24
CA THR A 171 -14.86 27.91 -18.45
C THR A 171 -15.16 26.91 -17.32
N MET A 172 -15.07 25.61 -17.58
CA MET A 172 -15.25 24.57 -16.57
C MET A 172 -14.18 24.66 -15.47
N VAL A 173 -12.92 24.90 -15.84
CA VAL A 173 -11.84 25.14 -14.86
C VAL A 173 -12.17 26.31 -13.95
N LEU A 174 -12.60 27.44 -14.52
CA LEU A 174 -13.01 28.61 -13.73
C LEU A 174 -14.17 28.29 -12.78
N GLU A 175 -15.16 27.53 -13.25
CA GLU A 175 -16.27 27.11 -12.40
C GLU A 175 -15.78 26.30 -11.19
N LYS A 176 -14.92 25.31 -11.42
CA LYS A 176 -14.40 24.46 -10.34
C LYS A 176 -13.52 25.25 -9.36
N LEU A 177 -12.67 26.15 -9.86
CA LEU A 177 -11.88 27.04 -9.01
C LEU A 177 -12.76 27.97 -8.18
N THR A 178 -13.77 28.59 -8.79
CA THR A 178 -14.69 29.50 -8.09
C THR A 178 -15.48 28.76 -7.01
N ARG A 179 -16.07 27.60 -7.31
CA ARG A 179 -16.80 26.79 -6.33
C ARG A 179 -15.90 26.38 -5.16
N THR A 180 -14.68 25.98 -5.44
CA THR A 180 -13.69 25.61 -4.42
C THR A 180 -13.33 26.80 -3.53
N GLY A 181 -12.97 27.93 -4.11
CA GLY A 181 -12.62 29.14 -3.36
C GLY A 181 -13.79 29.68 -2.55
N VAL A 182 -15.02 29.67 -3.09
CA VAL A 182 -16.23 30.06 -2.35
C VAL A 182 -16.48 29.13 -1.17
N PHE A 183 -16.32 27.82 -1.34
CA PHE A 183 -16.51 26.83 -0.28
C PHE A 183 -15.51 27.03 0.87
N GLU A 184 -14.23 27.22 0.58
CA GLU A 184 -13.22 27.45 1.60
C GLU A 184 -13.48 28.76 2.36
N ARG A 185 -13.80 29.85 1.66
CA ARG A 185 -14.16 31.13 2.28
C ARG A 185 -15.45 31.04 3.10
N PHE A 186 -16.43 30.25 2.64
CA PHE A 186 -17.67 30.01 3.38
C PHE A 186 -17.39 29.27 4.70
N LEU A 187 -16.62 28.20 4.67
CA LEU A 187 -16.23 27.49 5.88
C LEU A 187 -15.43 28.37 6.83
N ASN A 188 -14.51 29.19 6.32
CA ASN A 188 -13.75 30.12 7.14
C ASN A 188 -14.65 31.15 7.86
N SER A 189 -15.69 31.62 7.17
CA SER A 189 -16.63 32.59 7.74
C SER A 189 -17.59 31.99 8.76
N LYS A 190 -18.06 30.74 8.53
CA LYS A 190 -19.06 30.09 9.38
C LYS A 190 -18.42 29.33 10.55
N TYR A 191 -17.22 28.80 10.37
CA TYR A 191 -16.52 27.97 11.34
C TYR A 191 -15.09 28.46 11.62
N PRO A 192 -14.94 29.71 12.12
CA PRO A 192 -13.62 30.28 12.37
C PRO A 192 -12.84 29.43 13.39
N GLY A 193 -11.57 29.14 13.08
CA GLY A 193 -10.68 28.37 13.96
C GLY A 193 -10.95 26.87 14.01
N GLN A 194 -11.99 26.34 13.40
CA GLN A 194 -12.22 24.91 13.35
C GLN A 194 -11.33 24.25 12.27
N THR A 195 -10.63 23.18 12.65
CA THR A 195 -9.69 22.46 11.80
C THR A 195 -10.37 21.84 10.58
N ARG A 196 -9.87 22.16 9.38
CA ARG A 196 -10.32 21.62 8.11
C ARG A 196 -9.22 21.38 7.09
N PHE A 197 -8.03 21.95 7.29
CA PHE A 197 -6.88 21.91 6.37
C PHE A 197 -7.22 22.44 4.96
N SER A 198 -7.45 23.74 4.89
CA SER A 198 -7.83 24.43 3.65
C SER A 198 -6.94 24.10 2.45
N VAL A 199 -7.55 23.96 1.27
CA VAL A 199 -6.83 23.75 0.00
C VAL A 199 -6.36 25.07 -0.63
N GLU A 200 -6.70 26.24 -0.05
CA GLU A 200 -6.36 27.54 -0.64
C GLU A 200 -4.87 27.71 -0.86
N GLY A 201 -4.50 28.07 -2.08
CA GLY A 201 -3.15 28.07 -2.64
C GLY A 201 -2.83 26.82 -3.47
N ALA A 202 -3.66 25.77 -3.37
CA ALA A 202 -3.57 24.53 -4.14
C ALA A 202 -4.93 24.15 -4.78
N GLU A 203 -5.80 25.11 -5.00
CA GLU A 203 -7.17 24.90 -5.53
C GLU A 203 -7.18 24.17 -6.86
N MET A 204 -6.07 24.27 -7.60
CA MET A 204 -5.89 23.63 -8.90
C MET A 204 -6.07 22.10 -8.89
N VAL A 205 -5.83 21.46 -7.75
CA VAL A 205 -6.05 20.01 -7.57
C VAL A 205 -7.50 19.60 -7.92
N VAL A 206 -8.49 20.44 -7.63
CA VAL A 206 -9.92 20.13 -7.90
C VAL A 206 -10.22 20.04 -9.41
N PRO A 207 -9.90 21.03 -10.27
CA PRO A 207 -10.07 20.88 -11.71
C PRO A 207 -9.15 19.80 -12.32
N MET A 208 -7.95 19.55 -11.79
CA MET A 208 -7.10 18.45 -12.22
C MET A 208 -7.76 17.09 -12.01
N LEU A 209 -8.31 16.84 -10.83
CA LEU A 209 -9.03 15.59 -10.53
C LEU A 209 -10.26 15.44 -11.44
N HIS A 210 -10.97 16.52 -11.68
CA HIS A 210 -12.13 16.50 -12.58
C HIS A 210 -11.73 16.14 -14.01
N ALA A 211 -10.64 16.73 -14.52
CA ALA A 211 -10.11 16.42 -15.84
C ALA A 211 -9.60 14.96 -15.91
N LEU A 212 -8.90 14.49 -14.86
CA LEU A 212 -8.44 13.11 -14.75
C LEU A 212 -9.60 12.12 -14.84
N PHE A 213 -10.65 12.33 -14.04
CA PHE A 213 -11.80 11.44 -13.97
C PHE A 213 -12.57 11.37 -15.29
N ASN A 214 -12.74 12.51 -15.96
CA ASN A 214 -13.30 12.52 -17.32
C ASN A 214 -12.44 11.71 -18.29
N ARG A 215 -11.13 11.94 -18.31
CA ARG A 215 -10.19 11.29 -19.22
C ARG A 215 -10.14 9.78 -19.01
N VAL A 216 -9.95 9.32 -17.76
CA VAL A 216 -9.83 7.87 -17.50
C VAL A 216 -11.15 7.14 -17.74
N SER A 217 -12.30 7.78 -17.47
CA SER A 217 -13.63 7.23 -17.80
C SER A 217 -13.83 7.08 -19.31
N GLU A 218 -13.40 8.04 -20.12
CA GLU A 218 -13.37 7.91 -21.58
C GLU A 218 -12.51 6.73 -22.03
N ASP A 219 -11.38 6.51 -21.36
CA ASP A 219 -10.43 5.43 -21.63
C ASP A 219 -10.91 4.06 -21.11
N GLY A 220 -12.09 4.00 -20.47
CA GLY A 220 -12.75 2.75 -20.03
C GLY A 220 -12.48 2.36 -18.59
N CYS A 221 -11.97 3.28 -17.76
CA CYS A 221 -11.92 3.11 -16.32
C CYS A 221 -13.35 3.20 -15.74
N GLY A 222 -13.72 2.24 -14.91
CA GLY A 222 -15.00 2.18 -14.22
C GLY A 222 -14.92 2.52 -12.74
N GLU A 223 -13.74 2.40 -12.13
CA GLU A 223 -13.55 2.68 -10.72
C GLU A 223 -12.17 3.31 -10.44
N VAL A 224 -12.14 4.33 -9.58
CA VAL A 224 -10.91 4.94 -9.05
C VAL A 224 -10.83 4.67 -7.55
N ILE A 225 -9.73 4.08 -7.11
CA ILE A 225 -9.42 3.90 -5.69
C ILE A 225 -8.44 4.99 -5.28
N MET A 226 -8.87 5.86 -4.37
CA MET A 226 -8.16 7.08 -4.05
C MET A 226 -7.70 7.12 -2.59
N GLY A 227 -6.43 7.46 -2.37
CA GLY A 227 -5.88 7.86 -1.08
C GLY A 227 -5.45 9.32 -1.12
N MET A 228 -5.63 10.04 -0.02
CA MET A 228 -5.14 11.41 0.06
C MET A 228 -4.93 11.85 1.50
N ALA A 229 -3.95 12.74 1.70
CA ALA A 229 -3.75 13.43 2.96
C ALA A 229 -4.95 14.35 3.31
N HIS A 230 -4.91 14.95 4.49
CA HIS A 230 -5.99 15.79 5.02
C HIS A 230 -6.22 17.09 4.25
N ARG A 231 -5.18 17.68 3.61
CA ARG A 231 -5.28 18.99 2.93
C ARG A 231 -6.17 18.94 1.71
N GLY A 232 -7.22 19.77 1.72
CA GLY A 232 -8.21 19.85 0.64
C GLY A 232 -9.19 18.68 0.60
N ARG A 233 -9.16 17.75 1.57
CA ARG A 233 -10.01 16.55 1.55
C ARG A 233 -11.50 16.88 1.54
N LEU A 234 -11.93 17.89 2.30
CA LEU A 234 -13.33 18.31 2.31
C LEU A 234 -13.73 18.96 0.98
N SER A 235 -12.85 19.75 0.37
CA SER A 235 -13.09 20.34 -0.96
C SER A 235 -13.14 19.27 -2.05
N VAL A 236 -12.28 18.24 -2.00
CA VAL A 236 -12.34 17.09 -2.91
C VAL A 236 -13.67 16.34 -2.74
N GLN A 237 -14.07 16.05 -1.50
CA GLN A 237 -15.33 15.34 -1.25
C GLN A 237 -16.55 16.10 -1.81
N THR A 238 -16.61 17.44 -1.66
CA THR A 238 -17.76 18.24 -2.11
C THR A 238 -17.67 18.59 -3.60
N GLN A 239 -16.52 19.07 -4.09
CA GLN A 239 -16.40 19.61 -5.43
C GLN A 239 -16.09 18.57 -6.50
N VAL A 240 -15.49 17.43 -6.11
CA VAL A 240 -15.13 16.35 -7.02
C VAL A 240 -16.05 15.15 -6.84
N LEU A 241 -16.24 14.68 -5.60
CA LEU A 241 -17.05 13.50 -5.29
C LEU A 241 -18.53 13.82 -5.06
N GLN A 242 -18.93 15.08 -5.19
CA GLN A 242 -20.32 15.56 -5.11
C GLN A 242 -21.00 15.20 -3.78
N ARG A 243 -20.23 15.12 -2.68
CA ARG A 243 -20.80 14.94 -1.35
C ARG A 243 -21.65 16.15 -1.00
N PRO A 244 -22.90 15.97 -0.50
CA PRO A 244 -23.76 17.08 -0.11
C PRO A 244 -23.10 18.01 0.91
N TYR A 245 -23.27 19.32 0.77
CA TYR A 245 -22.73 20.29 1.73
C TYR A 245 -23.31 20.09 3.13
N GLU A 246 -24.57 19.68 3.23
CA GLU A 246 -25.23 19.35 4.49
C GLU A 246 -24.45 18.29 5.29
N ASP A 247 -23.91 17.27 4.65
CA ASP A 247 -23.13 16.21 5.33
C ASP A 247 -21.84 16.75 5.94
N ILE A 248 -21.21 17.71 5.27
CA ILE A 248 -20.03 18.40 5.79
C ILE A 248 -20.41 19.32 6.95
N PHE A 249 -21.47 20.12 6.79
CA PHE A 249 -21.91 21.06 7.83
C PHE A 249 -22.38 20.33 9.11
N LYS A 250 -23.07 19.20 8.98
CA LYS A 250 -23.41 18.33 10.12
C LYS A 250 -22.17 17.91 10.92
N ALA A 251 -21.07 17.60 10.24
CA ALA A 251 -19.81 17.23 10.89
C ALA A 251 -19.13 18.43 11.60
N PHE A 252 -19.45 19.67 11.22
CA PHE A 252 -18.98 20.88 11.90
C PHE A 252 -19.90 21.30 13.07
N GLU A 253 -21.22 21.21 12.89
CA GLU A 253 -22.20 21.63 13.90
C GLU A 253 -22.32 20.67 15.07
N SER A 254 -21.89 19.41 14.91
CA SER A 254 -22.04 18.35 15.94
C SER A 254 -23.49 18.25 16.45
N CYS A 255 -24.45 18.37 15.54
CA CYS A 255 -25.89 18.44 15.84
C CYS A 255 -26.54 17.07 16.10
N TYR A 256 -25.78 15.99 16.04
CA TYR A 256 -26.25 14.61 16.24
C TYR A 256 -26.35 14.25 17.73
N ASN A 257 -27.26 13.33 18.05
CA ASN A 257 -27.36 12.76 19.38
C ASN A 257 -26.20 11.74 19.60
N PRO A 258 -25.35 11.92 20.62
CA PRO A 258 -24.27 10.98 20.91
C PRO A 258 -24.71 9.52 21.12
N ALA A 259 -25.95 9.29 21.55
CA ALA A 259 -26.50 7.95 21.76
C ALA A 259 -26.77 7.19 20.43
N ASP A 260 -26.90 7.90 19.32
CA ASP A 260 -27.16 7.32 18.01
C ASP A 260 -25.86 6.97 17.24
N LEU A 261 -24.71 7.34 17.81
CA LEU A 261 -23.42 7.06 17.18
C LEU A 261 -23.01 5.61 17.36
N ILE A 262 -22.65 4.97 16.26
CA ILE A 262 -22.09 3.61 16.26
C ILE A 262 -20.56 3.69 16.14
N GLY A 263 -19.86 3.11 17.12
CA GLY A 263 -18.40 3.15 17.20
C GLY A 263 -17.85 4.44 17.80
N ALA A 264 -16.56 4.64 17.69
CA ALA A 264 -15.87 5.82 18.20
C ALA A 264 -15.92 7.03 17.24
N GLY A 265 -16.10 6.76 15.94
CA GLY A 265 -15.99 7.76 14.89
C GLY A 265 -14.57 8.29 14.67
N ASP A 266 -14.39 9.16 13.69
CA ASP A 266 -13.14 9.86 13.42
C ASP A 266 -13.39 11.32 13.04
N VAL A 267 -12.34 12.13 13.00
CA VAL A 267 -12.43 13.53 12.59
C VAL A 267 -12.82 13.66 11.11
N LYS A 268 -13.56 14.70 10.78
CA LYS A 268 -14.17 14.89 9.45
C LYS A 268 -13.20 14.83 8.26
N TYR A 269 -11.94 15.19 8.47
CA TYR A 269 -10.90 15.19 7.43
C TYR A 269 -10.12 13.87 7.32
N HIS A 270 -10.54 12.80 8.04
CA HIS A 270 -10.04 11.43 7.90
C HIS A 270 -11.02 10.51 7.16
N ASN A 271 -12.31 10.80 7.25
CA ASN A 271 -13.33 9.94 6.68
C ASN A 271 -13.24 9.84 5.17
N GLY A 272 -13.41 8.63 4.67
CA GLY A 272 -13.54 8.34 3.26
C GLY A 272 -14.92 8.69 2.70
N TYR A 273 -15.07 8.49 1.40
CA TYR A 273 -16.35 8.67 0.73
C TYR A 273 -16.45 7.81 -0.53
N LEU A 274 -17.57 7.14 -0.71
CA LEU A 274 -17.86 6.36 -1.91
C LEU A 274 -18.87 7.12 -2.76
N ALA A 275 -18.53 7.45 -3.99
CA ALA A 275 -19.39 8.16 -4.93
C ALA A 275 -19.45 7.44 -6.28
N ASP A 276 -20.64 7.44 -6.88
CA ASP A 276 -20.81 7.19 -8.30
C ASP A 276 -21.05 8.56 -8.96
N ILE A 277 -20.05 9.07 -9.69
CA ILE A 277 -20.11 10.39 -10.33
C ILE A 277 -20.41 10.26 -11.82
N GLU A 278 -21.16 11.21 -12.35
CA GLU A 278 -21.36 11.34 -13.79
C GLU A 278 -20.24 12.20 -14.39
N THR A 279 -19.51 11.65 -15.34
CA THR A 279 -18.45 12.37 -16.06
C THR A 279 -19.03 13.22 -17.20
N ALA A 280 -18.26 14.16 -17.71
CA ALA A 280 -18.69 15.05 -18.81
C ALA A 280 -19.13 14.28 -20.09
N GLY A 281 -18.65 13.06 -20.27
CA GLY A 281 -19.06 12.15 -21.34
C GLY A 281 -20.34 11.35 -21.06
N GLY A 282 -21.04 11.62 -19.95
CA GLY A 282 -22.27 10.91 -19.56
C GLY A 282 -22.04 9.47 -19.08
N LYS A 283 -20.80 9.12 -18.74
CA LYS A 283 -20.46 7.81 -18.16
C LYS A 283 -20.45 7.89 -16.64
N SER A 284 -20.90 6.83 -15.98
CA SER A 284 -20.75 6.68 -14.54
C SER A 284 -19.32 6.23 -14.20
N LEU A 285 -18.69 6.90 -13.24
CA LEU A 285 -17.41 6.52 -12.69
C LEU A 285 -17.55 6.37 -11.18
N ARG A 286 -17.22 5.19 -10.65
CA ARG A 286 -17.15 5.00 -9.21
C ARG A 286 -15.84 5.55 -8.68
N VAL A 287 -15.90 6.35 -7.61
CA VAL A 287 -14.69 6.82 -6.90
C VAL A 287 -14.79 6.43 -5.44
N CYS A 288 -13.83 5.66 -5.00
CA CYS A 288 -13.69 5.22 -3.63
C CYS A 288 -12.53 5.95 -2.96
N LEU A 289 -12.82 7.04 -2.25
CA LEU A 289 -11.85 7.70 -1.38
C LEU A 289 -11.78 6.93 -0.07
N LEU A 290 -10.62 6.30 0.20
CA LEU A 290 -10.44 5.51 1.41
C LEU A 290 -10.33 6.39 2.66
N ASP A 291 -10.74 5.83 3.81
CA ASP A 291 -10.50 6.42 5.11
C ASP A 291 -9.00 6.34 5.43
N ASN A 292 -8.44 7.34 6.11
CA ASN A 292 -7.04 7.30 6.56
C ASN A 292 -6.83 8.10 7.86
N PRO A 293 -5.84 7.71 8.66
CA PRO A 293 -5.48 8.44 9.87
C PRO A 293 -4.57 9.64 9.58
N SER A 294 -4.16 10.37 10.64
CA SER A 294 -3.18 11.46 10.54
C SER A 294 -1.75 11.01 10.22
N HIS A 295 -1.47 9.71 10.20
CA HIS A 295 -0.17 9.15 9.83
C HIS A 295 -0.02 9.21 8.31
N LEU A 296 0.62 10.28 7.84
CA LEU A 296 0.75 10.58 6.42
C LEU A 296 1.39 9.43 5.66
N GLU A 297 0.89 9.16 4.45
CA GLU A 297 1.33 8.14 3.50
C GLU A 297 1.01 6.69 3.92
N SER A 298 0.52 6.45 5.13
CA SER A 298 0.15 5.10 5.56
C SER A 298 -1.02 4.49 4.76
N VAL A 299 -1.79 5.32 4.07
CA VAL A 299 -2.89 4.90 3.19
C VAL A 299 -2.41 4.40 1.82
N ASP A 300 -1.17 4.72 1.41
CA ASP A 300 -0.67 4.42 0.07
C ASP A 300 -0.72 2.91 -0.23
N PRO A 301 -0.08 2.03 0.55
CA PRO A 301 -0.16 0.60 0.30
C PRO A 301 -1.58 0.04 0.48
N VAL A 302 -2.43 0.69 1.30
CA VAL A 302 -3.83 0.29 1.47
C VAL A 302 -4.62 0.51 0.19
N VAL A 303 -4.39 1.63 -0.50
CA VAL A 303 -4.98 1.91 -1.83
C VAL A 303 -4.55 0.88 -2.85
N GLU A 304 -3.25 0.56 -2.89
CA GLU A 304 -2.71 -0.43 -3.82
C GLU A 304 -3.34 -1.82 -3.59
N GLY A 305 -3.41 -2.26 -2.35
CA GLY A 305 -4.03 -3.54 -2.00
C GLY A 305 -5.52 -3.60 -2.32
N PHE A 306 -6.24 -2.52 -2.02
CA PHE A 306 -7.67 -2.40 -2.33
C PHE A 306 -7.90 -2.42 -3.85
N ALA A 307 -7.13 -1.63 -4.60
CA ALA A 307 -7.20 -1.60 -6.06
C ALA A 307 -6.87 -2.98 -6.66
N ARG A 308 -5.83 -3.66 -6.16
CA ARG A 308 -5.45 -5.00 -6.63
C ARG A 308 -6.57 -6.02 -6.46
N ALA A 309 -7.24 -6.03 -5.31
CA ALA A 309 -8.37 -6.94 -5.07
C ALA A 309 -9.53 -6.69 -6.05
N ARG A 310 -9.83 -5.42 -6.31
CA ARG A 310 -10.85 -5.02 -7.30
C ARG A 310 -10.46 -5.43 -8.72
N GLN A 311 -9.20 -5.24 -9.10
CA GLN A 311 -8.67 -5.64 -10.40
C GLN A 311 -8.75 -7.15 -10.62
N GLU A 312 -8.37 -7.94 -9.62
CA GLU A 312 -8.45 -9.39 -9.71
C GLU A 312 -9.90 -9.89 -9.85
N LYS A 313 -10.85 -9.25 -9.16
CA LYS A 313 -12.28 -9.53 -9.30
C LYS A 313 -12.82 -9.16 -10.69
N ALA A 314 -12.32 -8.08 -11.28
CA ALA A 314 -12.69 -7.65 -12.65
C ALA A 314 -12.04 -8.51 -13.76
N GLY A 315 -11.09 -9.38 -13.43
CA GLY A 315 -10.46 -10.31 -14.38
C GLY A 315 -9.46 -9.64 -15.32
N SER A 316 -9.39 -10.09 -16.57
CA SER A 316 -8.37 -9.66 -17.55
C SER A 316 -8.34 -8.16 -17.83
N ASP A 317 -9.46 -7.48 -17.72
CA ASP A 317 -9.60 -6.04 -17.95
C ASP A 317 -9.33 -5.19 -16.69
N GLY A 318 -9.11 -5.82 -15.54
CA GLY A 318 -9.05 -5.16 -14.24
C GLY A 318 -8.04 -4.01 -14.18
N LEU A 319 -6.84 -4.18 -14.74
CA LEU A 319 -5.81 -3.14 -14.77
C LEU A 319 -6.24 -1.88 -15.53
N ARG A 320 -7.12 -2.03 -16.53
CA ARG A 320 -7.69 -0.91 -17.28
C ARG A 320 -8.90 -0.30 -16.57
N GLN A 321 -9.74 -1.13 -15.96
CA GLN A 321 -11.00 -0.71 -15.36
C GLN A 321 -10.82 -0.02 -14.02
N ILE A 322 -9.74 -0.31 -13.29
CA ILE A 322 -9.54 0.17 -11.92
C ILE A 322 -8.22 0.90 -11.82
N LEU A 323 -8.30 2.18 -11.41
CA LEU A 323 -7.17 3.09 -11.28
C LEU A 323 -6.88 3.39 -9.81
N PRO A 324 -5.68 3.07 -9.29
CA PRO A 324 -5.19 3.67 -8.05
C PRO A 324 -4.71 5.11 -8.27
N LEU A 325 -5.07 5.99 -7.34
CA LEU A 325 -4.73 7.42 -7.34
C LEU A 325 -4.32 7.84 -5.93
N LEU A 326 -3.12 8.40 -5.80
CA LEU A 326 -2.57 8.86 -4.52
C LEU A 326 -2.28 10.36 -4.57
N LEU A 327 -2.81 11.10 -3.59
CA LEU A 327 -2.52 12.52 -3.38
C LEU A 327 -1.64 12.68 -2.13
N HIS A 328 -0.44 13.17 -2.33
CA HIS A 328 0.60 13.31 -1.32
C HIS A 328 0.85 14.76 -0.92
N GLY A 329 1.42 14.98 0.26
CA GLY A 329 2.12 16.23 0.59
C GLY A 329 3.61 16.10 0.27
N ASP A 330 4.25 17.19 -0.17
CA ASP A 330 5.66 17.18 -0.60
C ASP A 330 6.64 16.71 0.49
N ALA A 331 6.47 17.19 1.71
CA ALA A 331 7.32 16.82 2.83
C ALA A 331 7.13 15.34 3.24
N ALA A 332 5.90 14.84 3.18
CA ALA A 332 5.58 13.45 3.50
C ALA A 332 6.09 12.50 2.42
N PHE A 333 5.86 12.82 1.14
CA PHE A 333 6.33 12.01 0.01
C PHE A 333 7.85 11.84 0.01
N ALA A 334 8.59 12.93 0.30
CA ALA A 334 10.05 12.88 0.38
C ALA A 334 10.57 12.19 1.66
N GLY A 335 9.81 12.22 2.77
CA GLY A 335 10.32 11.88 4.10
C GLY A 335 9.84 10.56 4.69
N GLN A 336 8.64 10.09 4.31
CA GLN A 336 8.06 8.87 4.89
C GLN A 336 8.57 7.62 4.17
N GLY A 337 9.19 6.69 4.93
CA GLY A 337 9.76 5.46 4.37
C GLY A 337 8.74 4.57 3.66
N ILE A 338 7.47 4.59 4.10
CA ILE A 338 6.38 3.81 3.50
C ILE A 338 6.10 4.22 2.04
N VAL A 339 6.45 5.45 1.63
CA VAL A 339 6.39 5.88 0.23
C VAL A 339 7.34 5.04 -0.63
N ALA A 340 8.59 4.89 -0.21
CA ALA A 340 9.56 4.05 -0.94
C ALA A 340 9.14 2.58 -0.96
N GLU A 341 8.54 2.09 0.12
CA GLU A 341 7.99 0.74 0.19
C GLU A 341 6.83 0.56 -0.82
N THR A 342 5.92 1.52 -0.90
CA THR A 342 4.80 1.51 -1.85
C THR A 342 5.28 1.60 -3.30
N LEU A 343 6.19 2.53 -3.58
CA LEU A 343 6.79 2.65 -4.91
C LEU A 343 7.46 1.34 -5.35
N ASN A 344 8.14 0.64 -4.45
CA ASN A 344 8.76 -0.65 -4.77
C ASN A 344 7.75 -1.75 -5.18
N MET A 345 6.47 -1.63 -4.82
CA MET A 345 5.43 -2.57 -5.22
C MET A 345 5.05 -2.47 -6.71
N SER A 346 5.31 -1.33 -7.33
CA SER A 346 4.76 -0.89 -8.63
C SER A 346 4.82 -1.94 -9.74
N GLN A 347 5.92 -2.69 -9.84
CA GLN A 347 6.14 -3.68 -10.91
C GLN A 347 6.30 -5.12 -10.40
N LEU A 348 6.09 -5.36 -9.09
CA LEU A 348 6.19 -6.70 -8.53
C LEU A 348 4.91 -7.49 -8.81
N SER A 349 5.04 -8.72 -9.31
CA SER A 349 3.93 -9.55 -9.80
C SER A 349 2.79 -9.73 -8.79
N GLY A 350 3.11 -9.82 -7.50
CA GLY A 350 2.14 -9.97 -6.43
C GLY A 350 1.42 -8.68 -6.01
N PHE A 351 1.94 -7.51 -6.42
CA PHE A 351 1.55 -6.22 -5.86
C PHE A 351 1.19 -5.17 -6.91
N HIS A 352 1.66 -5.30 -8.17
CA HIS A 352 1.43 -4.29 -9.20
C HIS A 352 -0.05 -4.09 -9.50
N THR A 353 -0.41 -2.84 -9.80
CA THR A 353 -1.78 -2.39 -10.07
C THR A 353 -1.96 -1.77 -11.47
N GLY A 354 -1.00 -2.01 -12.36
CA GLY A 354 -1.01 -1.43 -13.71
C GLY A 354 -0.73 0.06 -13.74
N GLY A 355 0.04 0.53 -12.77
CA GLY A 355 0.48 1.91 -12.60
C GLY A 355 -0.46 2.77 -11.77
N THR A 356 0.13 3.51 -10.84
CA THR A 356 -0.52 4.48 -9.95
C THR A 356 -0.24 5.88 -10.44
N ILE A 357 -1.24 6.76 -10.38
CA ILE A 357 -1.02 8.19 -10.58
C ILE A 357 -0.74 8.82 -9.22
N HIS A 358 0.48 9.31 -9.03
CA HIS A 358 0.89 10.04 -7.84
C HIS A 358 0.79 11.53 -8.10
N MET A 359 -0.01 12.25 -7.30
CA MET A 359 -0.16 13.70 -7.39
C MET A 359 0.33 14.33 -6.09
N ILE A 360 1.42 15.09 -6.16
CA ILE A 360 2.01 15.75 -5.00
C ILE A 360 1.50 17.18 -4.91
N ILE A 361 0.80 17.51 -3.82
CA ILE A 361 0.43 18.88 -3.47
C ILE A 361 1.65 19.52 -2.80
N ASN A 362 2.53 20.06 -3.61
CA ASN A 362 3.79 20.61 -3.18
C ASN A 362 3.64 22.08 -2.75
N ASN A 363 3.25 22.28 -1.50
CA ASN A 363 3.12 23.62 -0.94
C ASN A 363 4.41 24.18 -0.34
N GLN A 364 5.53 23.49 -0.55
CA GLN A 364 6.89 23.93 -0.23
C GLN A 364 7.15 24.11 1.28
N ILE A 365 6.36 23.46 2.13
CA ILE A 365 6.54 23.52 3.58
C ILE A 365 5.91 22.30 4.27
N GLY A 366 6.63 21.67 5.20
CA GLY A 366 6.14 20.61 6.06
C GLY A 366 5.85 21.13 7.47
N TYR A 367 4.61 21.48 7.76
CA TYR A 367 4.19 22.21 8.96
C TYR A 367 4.94 23.56 9.06
N THR A 368 6.13 23.59 9.68
CA THR A 368 7.04 24.76 9.79
C THR A 368 8.40 24.52 9.12
N THR A 369 8.64 23.30 8.59
CA THR A 369 9.94 22.90 8.05
C THR A 369 10.02 23.25 6.57
N THR A 370 11.01 24.06 6.21
CA THR A 370 11.25 24.42 4.81
C THR A 370 11.95 23.30 4.04
N PRO A 371 11.93 23.30 2.70
CA PRO A 371 12.56 22.28 1.87
C PRO A 371 14.03 22.01 2.20
N GLU A 372 14.79 23.04 2.50
CA GLU A 372 16.22 22.94 2.84
C GLU A 372 16.48 22.12 4.11
N ASN A 373 15.52 22.09 5.01
CA ASN A 373 15.58 21.32 6.25
C ASN A 373 14.83 19.98 6.16
N ALA A 374 13.98 19.81 5.14
CA ALA A 374 13.12 18.64 5.00
C ALA A 374 13.75 17.53 4.15
N ARG A 375 14.60 17.88 3.17
CA ARG A 375 15.16 16.91 2.23
C ARG A 375 16.51 17.35 1.68
N SER A 376 17.36 16.37 1.33
CA SER A 376 18.64 16.58 0.67
C SER A 376 18.51 16.67 -0.86
N SER A 377 17.40 16.19 -1.40
CA SER A 377 17.12 16.19 -2.84
C SER A 377 16.61 17.54 -3.32
N ARG A 378 16.75 17.82 -4.62
CA ARG A 378 16.21 19.04 -5.23
C ARG A 378 14.69 19.06 -5.19
N TYR A 379 14.06 17.98 -5.64
CA TYR A 379 12.61 17.83 -5.66
C TYR A 379 12.14 16.84 -4.60
N SER A 380 10.94 17.03 -4.11
CA SER A 380 10.28 16.07 -3.23
C SER A 380 10.05 14.72 -3.92
N THR A 381 9.98 14.74 -5.24
CA THR A 381 9.71 13.60 -6.11
C THR A 381 10.95 12.78 -6.48
N ASP A 382 12.15 13.19 -6.06
CA ASP A 382 13.38 12.47 -6.44
C ASP A 382 13.40 11.01 -5.97
N VAL A 383 12.67 10.65 -4.92
CA VAL A 383 12.51 9.27 -4.46
C VAL A 383 11.85 8.39 -5.53
N ALA A 384 10.95 8.93 -6.35
CA ALA A 384 10.26 8.18 -7.40
C ALA A 384 11.16 7.82 -8.60
N LYS A 385 12.32 8.43 -8.73
CA LYS A 385 13.29 8.09 -9.79
C LYS A 385 13.78 6.64 -9.73
N MET A 386 13.63 5.98 -8.57
CA MET A 386 13.92 4.55 -8.44
C MET A 386 13.08 3.67 -9.38
N LEU A 387 11.88 4.11 -9.77
CA LEU A 387 10.97 3.37 -10.63
C LEU A 387 11.21 3.56 -12.13
N MET A 388 12.08 4.49 -12.53
CA MET A 388 12.25 4.86 -13.92
C MET A 388 10.91 5.23 -14.60
N VAL A 389 10.17 6.15 -13.98
CA VAL A 389 8.88 6.67 -14.45
C VAL A 389 8.97 8.18 -14.68
N PRO A 390 8.14 8.77 -15.56
CA PRO A 390 8.17 10.20 -15.80
C PRO A 390 7.66 11.00 -14.60
N ILE A 391 8.29 12.16 -14.37
CA ILE A 391 7.90 13.12 -13.35
C ILE A 391 7.61 14.45 -14.04
N PHE A 392 6.40 14.96 -13.82
CA PHE A 392 5.95 16.24 -14.33
C PHE A 392 5.84 17.24 -13.19
N HIS A 393 6.63 18.31 -13.23
CA HIS A 393 6.48 19.45 -12.33
C HIS A 393 5.62 20.50 -13.01
N VAL A 394 4.60 20.99 -12.35
CA VAL A 394 3.68 21.98 -12.94
C VAL A 394 3.43 23.14 -11.99
N HIS A 395 3.40 24.35 -12.56
CA HIS A 395 3.04 25.57 -11.83
C HIS A 395 1.59 25.51 -11.36
N GLY A 396 1.36 25.53 -10.05
CA GLY A 396 0.02 25.36 -9.43
C GLY A 396 -0.97 26.49 -9.73
N GLU A 397 -0.52 27.58 -10.32
CA GLU A 397 -1.38 28.70 -10.76
C GLU A 397 -1.50 28.78 -12.30
N ASP A 398 -1.07 27.75 -13.04
CA ASP A 398 -1.31 27.62 -14.49
C ASP A 398 -2.28 26.46 -14.77
N PRO A 399 -3.61 26.74 -14.82
CA PRO A 399 -4.64 25.74 -15.01
C PRO A 399 -4.51 24.94 -16.30
N GLU A 400 -4.09 25.57 -17.38
CA GLU A 400 -4.01 24.94 -18.70
C GLU A 400 -2.84 23.96 -18.75
N ALA A 401 -1.69 24.36 -18.20
CA ALA A 401 -0.54 23.47 -18.04
C ALA A 401 -0.88 22.27 -17.14
N ALA A 402 -1.58 22.49 -16.04
CA ALA A 402 -1.98 21.46 -15.11
C ALA A 402 -2.93 20.40 -15.74
N LEU A 403 -3.91 20.82 -16.54
CA LEU A 403 -4.79 19.92 -17.27
C LEU A 403 -4.01 19.11 -18.33
N HIS A 404 -3.08 19.74 -19.02
CA HIS A 404 -2.23 19.05 -19.99
C HIS A 404 -1.43 17.92 -19.34
N VAL A 405 -0.78 18.21 -18.22
CA VAL A 405 0.03 17.23 -17.48
C VAL A 405 -0.84 16.04 -17.02
N VAL A 406 -2.03 16.30 -16.50
CA VAL A 406 -2.97 15.24 -16.09
C VAL A 406 -3.35 14.34 -17.26
N ASN A 407 -3.69 14.93 -18.40
CA ASN A 407 -4.05 14.16 -19.59
C ASN A 407 -2.87 13.32 -20.12
N LEU A 408 -1.65 13.88 -20.07
CA LEU A 408 -0.44 13.17 -20.48
C LEU A 408 -0.11 12.02 -19.52
N ALA A 409 -0.26 12.25 -18.22
CA ALA A 409 -0.06 11.23 -17.18
C ALA A 409 -1.06 10.06 -17.33
N ALA A 410 -2.35 10.36 -17.51
CA ALA A 410 -3.37 9.34 -17.73
C ALA A 410 -3.09 8.51 -19.00
N ALA A 411 -2.68 9.17 -20.09
CA ALA A 411 -2.34 8.51 -21.34
C ALA A 411 -1.06 7.66 -21.22
N TYR A 412 -0.06 8.10 -20.46
CA TYR A 412 1.16 7.33 -20.19
C TYR A 412 0.85 6.06 -19.41
N ARG A 413 0.13 6.18 -18.29
CA ARG A 413 -0.31 5.04 -17.49
C ARG A 413 -1.09 4.02 -18.32
N LYS A 414 -2.03 4.48 -19.13
CA LYS A 414 -2.81 3.62 -20.02
C LYS A 414 -1.94 2.86 -21.02
N GLN A 415 -0.91 3.52 -21.56
CA GLN A 415 -0.04 2.95 -22.58
C GLN A 415 0.95 1.93 -22.03
N PHE A 416 1.54 2.23 -20.86
CA PHE A 416 2.70 1.48 -20.36
C PHE A 416 2.41 0.67 -19.10
N HIS A 417 1.24 0.87 -18.48
CA HIS A 417 0.88 0.23 -17.20
C HIS A 417 1.93 0.44 -16.11
N LYS A 418 2.49 1.66 -16.05
CA LYS A 418 3.48 2.10 -15.09
C LYS A 418 2.99 3.31 -14.32
N ASP A 419 3.60 3.55 -13.16
CA ASP A 419 3.34 4.74 -12.37
C ASP A 419 3.73 6.01 -13.12
N VAL A 420 3.15 7.11 -12.69
CA VAL A 420 3.49 8.45 -13.17
C VAL A 420 3.33 9.44 -12.02
N VAL A 421 4.22 10.41 -11.97
CA VAL A 421 4.28 11.38 -10.88
C VAL A 421 3.98 12.79 -11.39
N ILE A 422 3.08 13.49 -10.72
CA ILE A 422 2.73 14.90 -10.98
C ILE A 422 3.03 15.71 -9.73
N ASP A 423 3.98 16.63 -9.82
CA ASP A 423 4.36 17.54 -8.74
C ASP A 423 3.71 18.90 -8.98
N VAL A 424 2.64 19.20 -8.27
CA VAL A 424 1.91 20.48 -8.36
C VAL A 424 2.56 21.48 -7.41
N ILE A 425 3.49 22.30 -7.92
CA ILE A 425 4.20 23.29 -7.13
C ILE A 425 3.29 24.50 -6.86
N CYS A 426 2.92 24.65 -5.62
CA CYS A 426 1.92 25.61 -5.16
C CYS A 426 2.37 26.23 -3.82
N TYR A 427 1.43 26.73 -3.04
CA TYR A 427 1.67 27.21 -1.69
C TYR A 427 0.48 26.92 -0.79
N ARG A 428 0.67 27.11 0.49
CA ARG A 428 -0.37 27.02 1.52
C ARG A 428 -0.73 28.43 1.96
N ARG A 429 -1.97 28.86 1.72
CA ARG A 429 -2.38 30.25 1.96
C ARG A 429 -2.44 30.63 3.44
N PHE A 430 -2.84 29.71 4.29
CA PHE A 430 -2.96 29.89 5.75
C PHE A 430 -1.89 29.05 6.46
N GLY A 431 -1.98 28.93 7.81
CA GLY A 431 -1.13 28.06 8.60
C GLY A 431 -1.30 26.57 8.26
N HIS A 432 -0.65 25.70 9.01
CA HIS A 432 -0.79 24.26 8.83
C HIS A 432 -2.26 23.83 8.96
N ASN A 433 -2.93 24.35 9.97
CA ASN A 433 -4.38 24.33 10.13
C ASN A 433 -4.87 25.75 10.45
N GLU A 434 -6.16 25.90 10.68
CA GLU A 434 -6.83 27.20 10.86
C GLU A 434 -6.51 27.87 12.20
N GLY A 435 -5.87 27.16 13.13
CA GLY A 435 -5.39 27.70 14.42
C GLY A 435 -3.90 28.06 14.44
N ASP A 436 -3.17 27.77 13.33
CA ASP A 436 -1.74 28.00 13.23
C ASP A 436 -1.41 29.38 12.64
N GLU A 437 -0.48 30.13 13.26
CA GLU A 437 0.00 31.42 12.78
C GLU A 437 1.36 31.25 12.07
N PRO A 438 1.37 31.21 10.73
CA PRO A 438 2.57 30.91 9.99
C PRO A 438 3.63 32.03 9.98
N TYR A 439 3.25 33.24 10.36
CA TYR A 439 4.22 34.36 10.48
C TYR A 439 5.24 34.20 11.60
N PHE A 440 4.98 33.32 12.58
CA PHE A 440 5.95 33.03 13.62
C PHE A 440 7.22 32.38 13.07
N THR A 441 7.12 31.64 11.98
CA THR A 441 8.24 30.87 11.44
C THR A 441 8.64 31.27 10.02
N GLN A 442 7.69 31.63 9.14
CA GLN A 442 7.94 31.94 7.72
C GLN A 442 7.39 33.33 7.31
N PRO A 443 7.77 34.43 7.94
CA PRO A 443 7.18 35.76 7.67
C PRO A 443 7.38 36.20 6.22
N ARG A 444 8.56 35.98 5.62
CA ARG A 444 8.86 36.40 4.24
C ARG A 444 8.07 35.58 3.20
N MET A 445 7.91 34.28 3.43
CA MET A 445 7.13 33.43 2.55
C MET A 445 5.66 33.88 2.56
N TYR A 446 5.10 34.09 3.73
CA TYR A 446 3.71 34.48 3.88
C TYR A 446 3.41 35.94 3.46
N GLU A 447 4.40 36.82 3.52
CA GLU A 447 4.29 38.15 2.91
C GLU A 447 4.07 38.04 1.39
N ARG A 448 4.82 37.17 0.71
CA ARG A 448 4.64 36.90 -0.73
C ARG A 448 3.28 36.25 -1.00
N ILE A 449 2.87 35.26 -0.19
CA ILE A 449 1.59 34.58 -0.34
C ILE A 449 0.42 35.55 -0.18
N ARG A 450 0.45 36.45 0.80
CA ARG A 450 -0.60 37.46 1.02
C ARG A 450 -0.75 38.42 -0.13
N SER A 451 0.32 38.74 -0.83
CA SER A 451 0.28 39.66 -1.99
C SER A 451 -0.35 39.02 -3.24
N ARG A 452 -0.57 37.67 -3.25
CA ARG A 452 -1.13 36.97 -4.41
C ARG A 452 -2.66 37.02 -4.38
N ALA A 453 -3.26 37.29 -5.54
CA ALA A 453 -4.71 37.15 -5.72
C ALA A 453 -5.14 35.68 -5.56
N PRO A 454 -6.34 35.40 -5.08
CA PRO A 454 -6.93 34.05 -5.16
C PRO A 454 -6.99 33.56 -6.61
N LEU A 455 -6.70 32.26 -6.81
CA LEU A 455 -6.54 31.69 -8.16
C LEU A 455 -7.83 31.80 -8.99
N ASP A 456 -9.00 31.65 -8.37
CA ASP A 456 -10.30 31.81 -9.03
C ASP A 456 -10.48 33.22 -9.64
N ARG A 457 -9.98 34.27 -8.98
CA ARG A 457 -10.02 35.63 -9.49
C ARG A 457 -8.97 35.89 -10.56
N ALA A 458 -7.73 35.50 -10.29
CA ALA A 458 -6.65 35.69 -11.26
C ALA A 458 -6.95 35.00 -12.61
N TYR A 459 -7.52 33.79 -12.56
CA TYR A 459 -7.89 33.08 -13.78
C TYR A 459 -9.13 33.71 -14.47
N ALA A 460 -10.12 34.20 -13.69
CA ALA A 460 -11.25 34.92 -14.24
C ALA A 460 -10.84 36.19 -15.00
N ASP A 461 -9.93 36.99 -14.41
CA ASP A 461 -9.40 38.21 -15.04
C ASP A 461 -8.71 37.89 -16.38
N ARG A 462 -7.92 36.83 -16.42
CA ARG A 462 -7.28 36.33 -17.67
C ARG A 462 -8.33 35.94 -18.71
N LEU A 463 -9.39 35.19 -18.36
CA LEU A 463 -10.43 34.78 -19.32
C LEU A 463 -11.28 35.95 -19.82
N ILE A 464 -11.43 37.01 -19.02
CA ILE A 464 -12.04 38.27 -19.43
C ILE A 464 -11.16 39.00 -20.46
N GLU A 465 -9.85 39.09 -20.18
CA GLU A 465 -8.87 39.68 -21.13
C GLU A 465 -8.82 38.91 -22.45
N GLU A 466 -8.89 37.59 -22.41
CA GLU A 466 -8.97 36.70 -23.58
C GLU A 466 -10.37 36.74 -24.26
N LYS A 467 -11.34 37.47 -23.70
CA LYS A 467 -12.76 37.58 -24.18
C LYS A 467 -13.51 36.24 -24.24
N ILE A 468 -13.13 35.28 -23.44
CA ILE A 468 -13.79 33.97 -23.33
C ILE A 468 -15.06 34.06 -22.46
N ILE A 469 -15.03 34.93 -21.46
CA ILE A 469 -16.18 35.14 -20.57
C ILE A 469 -16.50 36.66 -20.44
N SER A 470 -17.75 36.97 -20.07
CA SER A 470 -18.12 38.35 -19.72
C SER A 470 -17.63 38.74 -18.31
N PRO A 471 -17.40 40.05 -18.04
CA PRO A 471 -16.94 40.52 -16.73
C PRO A 471 -17.93 40.21 -15.58
N GLU A 472 -19.23 40.02 -15.85
CA GLU A 472 -20.25 39.73 -14.84
C GLU A 472 -20.31 38.26 -14.42
N LYS A 473 -19.76 37.34 -15.27
CA LYS A 473 -19.91 35.91 -15.08
C LYS A 473 -19.23 35.40 -13.78
N PRO A 474 -18.03 35.83 -13.39
CA PRO A 474 -17.39 35.34 -12.15
C PRO A 474 -18.18 35.69 -10.89
N GLU A 475 -18.72 36.92 -10.83
CA GLU A 475 -19.54 37.36 -9.68
C GLU A 475 -20.89 36.62 -9.62
N ALA A 476 -21.53 36.41 -10.75
CA ALA A 476 -22.77 35.65 -10.84
C ALA A 476 -22.59 34.21 -10.36
N LEU A 477 -21.49 33.56 -10.79
CA LEU A 477 -21.14 32.21 -10.36
C LEU A 477 -20.85 32.13 -8.85
N SER A 478 -20.09 33.08 -8.34
CA SER A 478 -19.75 33.15 -6.90
C SER A 478 -21.03 33.34 -6.04
N LYS A 479 -21.94 34.22 -6.45
CA LYS A 479 -23.22 34.45 -5.75
C LYS A 479 -24.13 33.22 -5.78
N ALA A 480 -24.23 32.55 -6.93
CA ALA A 480 -25.03 31.33 -7.07
C ALA A 480 -24.49 30.20 -6.15
N THR A 481 -23.18 29.98 -6.17
CA THR A 481 -22.52 28.98 -5.34
C THR A 481 -22.68 29.29 -3.84
N LYS A 482 -22.52 30.56 -3.45
CA LYS A 482 -22.69 30.96 -2.04
C LYS A 482 -24.12 30.74 -1.58
N LYS A 483 -25.12 31.07 -2.41
CA LYS A 483 -26.54 30.86 -2.09
C LYS A 483 -26.89 29.38 -1.90
N GLU A 484 -26.32 28.50 -2.74
CA GLU A 484 -26.44 27.03 -2.59
C GLU A 484 -25.94 26.57 -1.20
N MET A 485 -24.76 27.05 -0.81
CA MET A 485 -24.18 26.73 0.50
C MET A 485 -24.95 27.33 1.67
N GLU A 486 -25.47 28.58 1.54
CA GLU A 486 -26.32 29.19 2.56
C GLU A 486 -27.58 28.36 2.78
N THR A 487 -28.22 27.91 1.70
CA THR A 487 -29.42 27.06 1.78
C THR A 487 -29.10 25.74 2.51
N ALA A 488 -28.00 25.07 2.14
CA ALA A 488 -27.56 23.83 2.78
C ALA A 488 -27.23 24.05 4.28
N PHE A 489 -26.62 25.20 4.61
CA PHE A 489 -26.29 25.56 5.98
C PHE A 489 -27.54 25.80 6.83
N ASP A 490 -28.51 26.52 6.29
CA ASP A 490 -29.77 26.78 6.98
C ASP A 490 -30.58 25.50 7.21
N ASN A 491 -30.57 24.57 6.27
CA ASN A 491 -31.17 23.23 6.40
C ASN A 491 -30.61 22.44 7.59
N VAL A 492 -29.34 22.61 7.91
CA VAL A 492 -28.68 21.86 9.03
C VAL A 492 -28.95 22.50 10.39
N ARG A 493 -29.16 23.81 10.45
CA ARG A 493 -29.35 24.57 11.73
C ARG A 493 -30.69 24.37 12.42
N GLY A 494 -31.70 23.89 11.71
CA GLY A 494 -33.10 23.85 12.17
C GLY A 494 -33.46 22.64 13.03
N ASP A 495 -32.73 21.51 12.99
CA ASP A 495 -33.17 20.24 13.58
C ASP A 495 -32.00 19.42 14.19
N THR A 496 -32.36 18.49 15.13
CA THR A 496 -31.45 17.35 15.48
C THR A 496 -31.17 16.57 14.22
N CYS A 497 -29.92 16.63 13.75
CA CYS A 497 -29.53 15.94 12.54
C CYS A 497 -29.14 14.49 12.81
N THR A 498 -29.46 13.62 11.89
CA THR A 498 -28.87 12.29 11.83
C THR A 498 -27.45 12.38 11.27
N PHE A 499 -26.49 11.74 11.91
CA PHE A 499 -25.14 11.64 11.36
C PHE A 499 -25.21 10.87 10.03
N PRO A 500 -24.51 11.35 8.97
CA PRO A 500 -24.51 10.64 7.71
C PRO A 500 -23.93 9.24 7.90
N GLU A 501 -24.69 8.21 7.58
CA GLU A 501 -24.17 6.86 7.64
C GLU A 501 -23.06 6.67 6.59
N PRO A 502 -21.92 6.09 6.98
CA PRO A 502 -20.90 5.74 5.99
C PRO A 502 -21.47 4.74 4.99
N LYS A 503 -21.31 5.01 3.71
CA LYS A 503 -21.63 4.01 2.68
C LYS A 503 -20.68 2.82 2.84
N PHE A 504 -21.28 1.62 2.99
CA PHE A 504 -20.50 0.37 3.02
C PHE A 504 -20.09 -0.02 1.61
N TYR A 505 -19.01 -0.78 1.53
CA TYR A 505 -18.62 -1.42 0.27
C TYR A 505 -19.59 -2.59 0.01
N PRO A 506 -20.15 -2.72 -1.21
CA PRO A 506 -21.14 -3.75 -1.51
C PRO A 506 -20.69 -5.18 -1.23
N GLU A 507 -19.40 -5.44 -1.23
CA GLU A 507 -18.82 -6.75 -0.93
C GLU A 507 -19.05 -7.22 0.50
N TRP A 508 -19.42 -6.31 1.40
CA TRP A 508 -19.73 -6.60 2.80
C TRP A 508 -21.22 -6.86 3.06
N ASP A 509 -22.05 -6.76 2.03
CA ASP A 509 -23.49 -7.01 2.16
C ASP A 509 -23.73 -8.46 2.62
N GLY A 510 -24.53 -8.63 3.67
CA GLY A 510 -24.82 -9.93 4.27
C GLY A 510 -23.77 -10.47 5.23
N ILE A 511 -22.65 -9.75 5.47
CA ILE A 511 -21.64 -10.10 6.46
C ILE A 511 -21.97 -9.39 7.78
N SER A 512 -22.12 -10.15 8.87
CA SER A 512 -22.43 -9.61 10.20
C SER A 512 -21.27 -8.81 10.78
N THR A 513 -21.57 -7.77 11.54
CA THR A 513 -20.60 -7.00 12.31
C THR A 513 -20.30 -7.60 13.69
N SER A 514 -21.22 -8.44 14.22
CA SER A 514 -21.14 -8.97 15.58
C SER A 514 -20.32 -10.26 15.62
N TYR A 515 -19.43 -10.35 16.59
CA TYR A 515 -18.72 -11.59 16.91
C TYR A 515 -19.65 -12.58 17.63
N SER A 516 -19.43 -13.88 17.42
CA SER A 516 -20.13 -14.95 18.14
C SER A 516 -19.13 -16.04 18.52
N HIS A 517 -19.28 -16.59 19.74
CA HIS A 517 -18.58 -17.79 20.21
C HIS A 517 -19.28 -19.09 19.78
N GLU A 518 -20.37 -19.02 19.01
CA GLU A 518 -21.07 -20.22 18.53
C GLU A 518 -20.09 -21.11 17.75
N LYS A 519 -20.26 -22.40 18.05
CA LYS A 519 -19.43 -23.45 17.47
C LYS A 519 -19.65 -23.54 15.97
N THR A 520 -18.61 -23.29 15.19
CA THR A 520 -18.66 -23.39 13.74
C THR A 520 -18.13 -24.75 13.32
N ASP A 521 -18.94 -25.54 12.59
CA ASP A 521 -18.48 -26.79 11.99
C ASP A 521 -17.53 -26.47 10.83
N THR A 522 -16.29 -26.92 10.94
CA THR A 522 -15.23 -26.75 9.96
C THR A 522 -14.66 -28.09 9.52
N ALA A 523 -15.32 -29.19 9.84
CA ALA A 523 -14.95 -30.55 9.44
C ALA A 523 -14.95 -30.70 7.92
N VAL A 524 -14.13 -31.63 7.44
CA VAL A 524 -14.07 -32.00 6.02
C VAL A 524 -14.05 -33.52 5.94
N GLU A 525 -14.86 -34.09 5.08
CA GLU A 525 -14.96 -35.56 4.89
C GLU A 525 -13.58 -36.17 4.56
N LYS A 526 -13.28 -37.32 5.17
CA LYS A 526 -12.02 -38.05 4.98
C LYS A 526 -11.73 -38.33 3.52
N SER A 527 -12.72 -38.74 2.75
CA SER A 527 -12.61 -39.00 1.30
C SER A 527 -12.06 -37.77 0.55
N LYS A 528 -12.58 -36.58 0.85
CA LYS A 528 -12.14 -35.31 0.26
C LYS A 528 -10.73 -34.97 0.69
N LEU A 529 -10.42 -35.04 2.00
CA LEU A 529 -9.04 -34.75 2.48
C LEU A 529 -8.01 -35.68 1.83
N THR A 530 -8.33 -36.97 1.66
CA THR A 530 -7.44 -37.92 1.00
C THR A 530 -7.26 -37.58 -0.48
N ALA A 531 -8.35 -37.23 -1.18
CA ALA A 531 -8.26 -36.80 -2.59
C ALA A 531 -7.43 -35.51 -2.75
N TYR A 532 -7.62 -34.53 -1.86
CA TYR A 532 -6.83 -33.30 -1.88
C TYR A 532 -5.35 -33.58 -1.61
N ALA A 533 -5.02 -34.47 -0.65
CA ALA A 533 -3.64 -34.84 -0.39
C ALA A 533 -2.97 -35.52 -1.60
N GLN A 534 -3.70 -36.37 -2.32
CA GLN A 534 -3.19 -36.96 -3.55
C GLN A 534 -2.81 -35.87 -4.58
N LYS A 535 -3.70 -34.90 -4.81
CA LYS A 535 -3.45 -33.79 -5.74
C LYS A 535 -2.34 -32.85 -5.27
N LEU A 536 -2.27 -32.56 -3.98
CA LEU A 536 -1.24 -31.70 -3.39
C LEU A 536 0.19 -32.24 -3.56
N TYR A 537 0.34 -33.58 -3.54
CA TYR A 537 1.65 -34.23 -3.53
C TYR A 537 1.96 -34.98 -4.83
N GLU A 538 1.06 -34.89 -5.81
CA GLU A 538 1.28 -35.32 -7.19
C GLU A 538 2.11 -34.26 -7.94
N VAL A 539 3.14 -34.69 -8.60
CA VAL A 539 4.01 -33.82 -9.41
C VAL A 539 3.76 -34.11 -10.88
N PRO A 540 3.70 -33.09 -11.76
CA PRO A 540 3.44 -33.30 -13.19
C PRO A 540 4.47 -34.23 -13.84
N GLU A 541 4.04 -34.97 -14.85
CA GLU A 541 4.93 -35.85 -15.61
C GLU A 541 6.08 -35.04 -16.23
N GLY A 542 7.30 -35.52 -16.08
CA GLY A 542 8.52 -34.87 -16.57
C GLY A 542 9.08 -33.75 -15.68
N PHE A 543 8.36 -33.35 -14.62
CA PHE A 543 8.82 -32.34 -13.66
C PHE A 543 9.82 -32.96 -12.66
N ALA A 544 11.02 -32.40 -12.61
CA ALA A 544 12.10 -32.94 -11.78
C ALA A 544 12.17 -32.22 -10.41
N ILE A 545 11.77 -32.92 -9.37
CA ILE A 545 11.77 -32.39 -8.00
C ILE A 545 13.09 -32.76 -7.26
N TYR A 546 13.53 -31.90 -6.34
CA TYR A 546 14.66 -32.17 -5.46
C TYR A 546 14.38 -33.34 -4.51
N ASP A 547 15.24 -34.36 -4.47
CA ASP A 547 15.03 -35.65 -3.75
C ASP A 547 14.61 -35.48 -2.29
N LYS A 548 15.21 -34.51 -1.57
CA LYS A 548 14.83 -34.28 -0.17
C LYS A 548 13.41 -33.74 -0.04
N LEU A 549 12.97 -32.90 -0.99
CA LEU A 549 11.61 -32.41 -1.01
C LEU A 549 10.64 -33.52 -1.39
N ALA A 550 10.95 -34.36 -2.38
CA ALA A 550 10.14 -35.49 -2.75
C ALA A 550 9.81 -36.38 -1.54
N ARG A 551 10.82 -36.73 -0.74
CA ARG A 551 10.62 -37.53 0.51
C ARG A 551 9.71 -36.83 1.53
N VAL A 552 9.77 -35.49 1.63
CA VAL A 552 8.86 -34.74 2.53
C VAL A 552 7.43 -34.85 2.03
N LEU A 553 7.19 -34.69 0.73
CA LEU A 553 5.85 -34.78 0.14
C LEU A 553 5.30 -36.20 0.22
N GLU A 554 6.10 -37.21 -0.06
CA GLU A 554 5.73 -38.64 0.11
C GLU A 554 5.32 -38.93 1.56
N LYS A 555 6.10 -38.46 2.54
CA LYS A 555 5.78 -38.64 3.97
C LYS A 555 4.44 -37.98 4.33
N ARG A 556 4.14 -36.82 3.79
CA ARG A 556 2.89 -36.11 4.03
C ARG A 556 1.69 -36.85 3.43
N LEU A 557 1.84 -37.35 2.20
CA LEU A 557 0.81 -38.17 1.55
C LEU A 557 0.55 -39.46 2.35
N ASP A 558 1.60 -40.11 2.81
CA ASP A 558 1.54 -41.31 3.61
C ASP A 558 0.84 -41.07 4.97
N ALA A 559 1.14 -39.95 5.63
CA ALA A 559 0.50 -39.53 6.88
C ALA A 559 -1.03 -39.37 6.73
N VAL A 560 -1.48 -38.70 5.67
CA VAL A 560 -2.90 -38.51 5.39
C VAL A 560 -3.56 -39.83 5.02
N SER A 561 -2.91 -40.65 4.21
CA SER A 561 -3.43 -41.97 3.78
C SER A 561 -3.57 -42.92 4.98
N LYS A 562 -2.61 -42.93 5.89
CA LYS A 562 -2.68 -43.71 7.15
C LYS A 562 -3.60 -43.07 8.18
N GLY A 563 -3.93 -41.83 8.02
CA GLY A 563 -4.75 -41.05 8.96
C GLY A 563 -4.08 -40.71 10.28
N LYS A 564 -2.74 -40.62 10.29
CA LYS A 564 -1.90 -40.37 11.48
C LYS A 564 -0.73 -39.47 11.16
N ASP A 565 -0.17 -38.85 12.19
CA ASP A 565 1.06 -38.05 12.10
C ASP A 565 0.95 -36.85 11.14
N ILE A 566 -0.24 -36.26 11.00
CA ILE A 566 -0.48 -35.08 10.18
C ILE A 566 0.24 -33.91 10.85
N ASP A 567 1.24 -33.34 10.16
CA ASP A 567 2.00 -32.19 10.61
C ASP A 567 1.33 -30.83 10.29
N TRP A 568 1.90 -29.73 10.78
CA TRP A 568 1.37 -28.39 10.60
C TRP A 568 1.29 -27.97 9.12
N GLY A 569 2.33 -28.25 8.35
CA GLY A 569 2.35 -27.90 6.93
C GLY A 569 1.31 -28.67 6.12
N THR A 570 1.07 -29.93 6.47
CA THR A 570 0.05 -30.76 5.88
C THR A 570 -1.36 -30.25 6.26
N ALA A 571 -1.58 -29.94 7.54
CA ALA A 571 -2.86 -29.40 8.01
C ALA A 571 -3.19 -28.04 7.35
N GLU A 572 -2.20 -27.15 7.22
CA GLU A 572 -2.33 -25.88 6.50
C GLU A 572 -2.72 -26.10 5.04
N ALA A 573 -1.99 -26.95 4.33
CA ALA A 573 -2.24 -27.24 2.92
C ALA A 573 -3.65 -27.84 2.70
N LEU A 574 -4.09 -28.76 3.59
CA LEU A 574 -5.44 -29.32 3.54
C LEU A 574 -6.53 -28.29 3.85
N ALA A 575 -6.27 -27.35 4.79
CA ALA A 575 -7.20 -26.24 5.05
C ALA A 575 -7.37 -25.38 3.81
N PHE A 576 -6.27 -24.96 3.19
CA PHE A 576 -6.31 -24.17 1.95
C PHE A 576 -6.98 -24.95 0.81
N ALA A 577 -6.58 -26.19 0.56
CA ALA A 577 -7.17 -27.03 -0.48
C ALA A 577 -8.69 -27.15 -0.34
N SER A 578 -9.16 -27.34 0.89
CA SER A 578 -10.60 -27.45 1.18
C SER A 578 -11.38 -26.14 0.98
N LEU A 579 -10.76 -24.98 1.25
CA LEU A 579 -11.36 -23.67 0.99
C LEU A 579 -11.40 -23.39 -0.53
N LEU A 580 -10.31 -23.64 -1.23
CA LEU A 580 -10.22 -23.47 -2.68
C LEU A 580 -11.25 -24.31 -3.43
N ALA A 581 -11.41 -25.59 -3.04
CA ALA A 581 -12.41 -26.48 -3.61
C ALA A 581 -13.86 -26.06 -3.28
N GLN A 582 -14.07 -25.21 -2.27
CA GLN A 582 -15.36 -24.58 -1.95
C GLN A 582 -15.56 -23.22 -2.63
N GLY A 583 -14.69 -22.84 -3.54
CA GLY A 583 -14.78 -21.57 -4.27
C GLY A 583 -14.26 -20.35 -3.47
N ILE A 584 -13.55 -20.56 -2.36
CA ILE A 584 -12.98 -19.47 -1.54
C ILE A 584 -11.52 -19.26 -1.94
N PRO A 585 -11.17 -18.10 -2.53
CA PRO A 585 -9.80 -17.81 -2.90
C PRO A 585 -8.93 -17.60 -1.66
N VAL A 586 -7.67 -17.98 -1.78
CA VAL A 586 -6.65 -17.80 -0.74
C VAL A 586 -5.51 -16.96 -1.27
N ARG A 587 -5.19 -15.87 -0.60
CA ARG A 587 -4.02 -15.04 -0.84
C ARG A 587 -3.12 -15.06 0.38
N LEU A 588 -1.85 -15.42 0.17
CA LEU A 588 -0.82 -15.43 1.19
C LEU A 588 0.38 -14.61 0.71
N SER A 589 0.81 -13.64 1.48
CA SER A 589 2.05 -12.91 1.22
C SER A 589 2.91 -12.80 2.48
N GLY A 590 4.18 -12.54 2.28
CA GLY A 590 5.17 -12.36 3.33
C GLY A 590 6.54 -12.83 2.84
N GLN A 591 7.56 -12.57 3.62
CA GLN A 591 8.93 -12.96 3.27
C GLN A 591 9.08 -14.49 3.29
N ASP A 592 9.55 -15.08 2.20
CA ASP A 592 9.72 -16.53 2.01
C ASP A 592 8.45 -17.38 2.12
N SER A 593 7.27 -16.80 1.93
CA SER A 593 5.97 -17.47 2.18
C SER A 593 5.71 -18.68 1.28
N GLY A 594 6.23 -18.71 0.07
CA GLY A 594 6.06 -19.84 -0.85
C GLY A 594 6.66 -21.14 -0.32
N ARG A 595 7.82 -21.07 0.31
CA ARG A 595 8.49 -22.20 0.99
C ARG A 595 8.09 -22.28 2.47
N GLY A 596 7.85 -21.14 3.09
CA GLY A 596 7.82 -20.87 4.52
C GLY A 596 9.23 -20.64 5.07
N THR A 597 9.40 -19.65 5.96
CA THR A 597 10.69 -19.30 6.58
C THR A 597 11.39 -20.53 7.19
N PHE A 598 10.61 -21.41 7.82
CA PHE A 598 11.12 -22.62 8.46
C PHE A 598 11.06 -23.88 7.56
N SER A 599 10.92 -23.72 6.24
CA SER A 599 10.75 -24.82 5.28
C SER A 599 9.60 -25.75 5.68
N GLN A 600 8.48 -25.18 6.10
CA GLN A 600 7.31 -25.94 6.55
C GLN A 600 6.23 -26.06 5.50
N ARG A 601 6.11 -25.10 4.56
CA ARG A 601 4.98 -25.01 3.62
C ARG A 601 5.22 -25.72 2.31
N HIS A 602 6.20 -25.28 1.55
CA HIS A 602 6.51 -25.78 0.21
C HIS A 602 5.31 -25.75 -0.75
N SER A 603 4.55 -24.66 -0.75
CA SER A 603 3.41 -24.47 -1.65
C SER A 603 3.80 -24.09 -3.08
N VAL A 604 5.07 -23.73 -3.29
CA VAL A 604 5.68 -23.51 -4.59
C VAL A 604 6.84 -24.51 -4.75
N ILE A 605 6.74 -25.36 -5.74
CA ILE A 605 7.76 -26.36 -6.07
C ILE A 605 8.48 -25.91 -7.33
N ARG A 606 9.80 -26.09 -7.34
CA ARG A 606 10.66 -25.68 -8.45
C ARG A 606 11.30 -26.89 -9.12
N ASP A 607 11.19 -26.95 -10.45
CA ASP A 607 11.90 -27.96 -11.25
C ASP A 607 13.41 -27.71 -11.20
N ILE A 608 14.19 -28.76 -10.87
CA ILE A 608 15.64 -28.64 -10.74
C ILE A 608 16.39 -28.57 -12.09
N LYS A 609 15.72 -28.81 -13.23
CA LYS A 609 16.33 -28.80 -14.56
C LYS A 609 16.15 -27.48 -15.29
N ASN A 610 14.97 -26.90 -15.21
CA ASN A 610 14.58 -25.71 -15.97
C ASN A 610 14.09 -24.55 -15.12
N ALA A 611 13.99 -24.75 -13.78
CA ALA A 611 13.48 -23.81 -12.79
C ALA A 611 11.99 -23.42 -12.94
N ASP A 612 11.22 -24.16 -13.69
CA ASP A 612 9.76 -23.97 -13.77
C ASP A 612 9.11 -24.12 -12.42
N LEU A 613 8.00 -23.41 -12.22
CA LEU A 613 7.27 -23.38 -10.95
C LEU A 613 5.99 -24.22 -11.06
N TRP A 614 5.75 -25.02 -10.03
CA TRP A 614 4.52 -25.74 -9.84
C TRP A 614 3.89 -25.36 -8.51
N VAL A 615 2.60 -24.98 -8.53
CA VAL A 615 1.81 -24.63 -7.35
C VAL A 615 0.68 -25.62 -7.18
N PRO A 616 0.87 -26.73 -6.42
CA PRO A 616 -0.10 -27.82 -6.32
C PRO A 616 -1.50 -27.36 -5.91
N LEU A 617 -1.59 -26.35 -5.02
CA LEU A 617 -2.85 -25.79 -4.54
C LEU A 617 -3.74 -25.19 -5.65
N ASN A 618 -3.20 -24.92 -6.83
CA ASN A 618 -3.98 -24.49 -7.99
C ASN A 618 -4.50 -25.66 -8.85
N HIS A 619 -4.32 -26.91 -8.41
CA HIS A 619 -4.68 -28.10 -9.16
C HIS A 619 -5.44 -29.15 -8.32
N ILE A 620 -6.22 -28.68 -7.33
CA ILE A 620 -6.99 -29.54 -6.41
C ILE A 620 -8.30 -30.02 -7.04
N ALA A 621 -8.99 -29.14 -7.78
CA ALA A 621 -10.26 -29.41 -8.44
C ALA A 621 -10.38 -28.55 -9.72
N GLU A 622 -11.22 -28.96 -10.67
CA GLU A 622 -11.40 -28.24 -11.95
C GLU A 622 -11.98 -26.84 -11.76
N ASP A 623 -13.01 -26.71 -10.92
CA ASP A 623 -13.74 -25.44 -10.68
C ASP A 623 -13.34 -24.76 -9.35
N GLN A 624 -12.10 -24.90 -8.93
CA GLN A 624 -11.64 -24.29 -7.70
C GLN A 624 -11.36 -22.80 -7.81
N ALA A 625 -11.36 -22.11 -6.67
CA ALA A 625 -10.85 -20.76 -6.56
C ALA A 625 -9.29 -20.72 -6.65
N ALA A 626 -8.75 -19.55 -6.90
CA ALA A 626 -7.30 -19.36 -7.06
C ALA A 626 -6.57 -19.33 -5.71
N TYR A 627 -5.44 -20.04 -5.64
CA TYR A 627 -4.42 -19.86 -4.61
C TYR A 627 -3.33 -18.93 -5.12
N ARG A 628 -3.08 -17.86 -4.38
CA ARG A 628 -2.04 -16.87 -4.71
C ARG A 628 -1.07 -16.78 -3.55
N VAL A 629 0.19 -17.09 -3.80
CA VAL A 629 1.25 -16.98 -2.80
C VAL A 629 2.40 -16.15 -3.36
N TYR A 630 2.88 -15.21 -2.55
CA TYR A 630 3.94 -14.29 -2.95
C TYR A 630 4.99 -14.16 -1.87
N ASP A 631 6.25 -14.42 -2.25
CA ASP A 631 7.38 -14.00 -1.46
C ASP A 631 7.48 -12.49 -1.59
N SER A 632 7.22 -11.77 -0.51
CA SER A 632 7.25 -10.31 -0.53
C SER A 632 8.69 -9.79 -0.50
N PHE A 633 8.87 -8.55 -0.95
CA PHE A 633 10.08 -7.81 -0.65
C PHE A 633 10.18 -7.50 0.85
N LEU A 634 11.38 -7.05 1.30
CA LEU A 634 11.66 -6.76 2.70
C LEU A 634 10.95 -5.46 3.15
N SER A 635 9.72 -5.61 3.58
CA SER A 635 8.90 -4.55 4.18
C SER A 635 7.78 -5.19 4.98
N GLU A 636 7.59 -4.79 6.21
CA GLU A 636 6.45 -5.18 7.02
C GLU A 636 5.30 -4.16 6.87
N ALA A 637 5.59 -2.86 6.99
CA ALA A 637 4.56 -1.82 6.98
C ALA A 637 3.85 -1.73 5.63
N GLY A 638 4.60 -1.63 4.53
CA GLY A 638 4.02 -1.55 3.19
C GLY A 638 3.23 -2.80 2.82
N VAL A 639 3.81 -3.99 3.05
CA VAL A 639 3.15 -5.27 2.70
C VAL A 639 1.91 -5.50 3.56
N LEU A 640 1.97 -5.27 4.87
CA LEU A 640 0.80 -5.42 5.75
C LEU A 640 -0.29 -4.39 5.41
N GLY A 641 0.08 -3.15 5.07
CA GLY A 641 -0.88 -2.14 4.61
C GLY A 641 -1.58 -2.56 3.32
N PHE A 642 -0.83 -3.13 2.37
CA PHE A 642 -1.38 -3.68 1.14
C PHE A 642 -2.37 -4.83 1.42
N GLU A 643 -1.97 -5.81 2.21
CA GLU A 643 -2.85 -6.96 2.52
C GLU A 643 -4.09 -6.55 3.35
N TYR A 644 -3.98 -5.50 4.18
CA TYR A 644 -5.16 -4.91 4.82
C TYR A 644 -6.13 -4.34 3.78
N GLY A 645 -5.64 -3.51 2.87
CA GLY A 645 -6.46 -2.96 1.78
C GLY A 645 -7.10 -4.05 0.92
N TYR A 646 -6.33 -5.08 0.58
CA TYR A 646 -6.81 -6.24 -0.16
C TYR A 646 -7.92 -6.99 0.59
N ALA A 647 -7.74 -7.24 1.89
CA ALA A 647 -8.72 -7.94 2.72
C ALA A 647 -10.02 -7.14 2.90
N VAL A 648 -9.94 -5.81 3.01
CA VAL A 648 -11.13 -4.93 3.07
C VAL A 648 -11.92 -4.99 1.76
N ALA A 649 -11.25 -5.06 0.62
CA ALA A 649 -11.90 -5.13 -0.69
C ALA A 649 -12.37 -6.56 -1.07
N ASN A 650 -11.90 -7.60 -0.37
CA ASN A 650 -12.20 -9.00 -0.68
C ASN A 650 -12.60 -9.81 0.56
N PRO A 651 -13.74 -9.53 1.21
CA PRO A 651 -14.19 -10.27 2.40
C PRO A 651 -14.60 -11.73 2.12
N GLY A 652 -14.80 -12.09 0.86
CA GLY A 652 -15.11 -13.45 0.42
C GLY A 652 -13.89 -14.37 0.28
N GLY A 653 -12.68 -13.84 0.38
CA GLY A 653 -11.42 -14.58 0.29
C GLY A 653 -10.64 -14.61 1.60
N LEU A 654 -9.82 -15.65 1.79
CA LEU A 654 -8.87 -15.74 2.88
C LEU A 654 -7.58 -14.98 2.51
N THR A 655 -7.37 -13.84 3.13
CA THR A 655 -6.14 -13.04 2.96
C THR A 655 -5.26 -13.21 4.18
N LEU A 656 -3.99 -13.60 3.94
CA LEU A 656 -3.01 -13.84 5.00
C LEU A 656 -1.72 -13.05 4.74
N TRP A 657 -1.19 -12.48 5.79
CA TRP A 657 0.18 -11.95 5.84
C TRP A 657 1.00 -12.75 6.85
N GLU A 658 2.14 -13.27 6.42
CA GLU A 658 3.08 -14.01 7.29
C GLU A 658 4.32 -13.17 7.56
N ALA A 659 4.57 -12.84 8.82
CA ALA A 659 5.84 -12.27 9.23
C ALA A 659 6.95 -13.33 9.16
N GLN A 660 8.17 -12.94 8.78
CA GLN A 660 9.30 -13.87 8.78
C GLN A 660 9.59 -14.42 10.19
N PHE A 661 9.56 -13.52 11.18
CA PHE A 661 9.41 -13.79 12.60
C PHE A 661 8.35 -12.84 13.16
N GLY A 662 7.56 -13.30 14.11
CA GLY A 662 6.55 -12.44 14.73
C GLY A 662 7.13 -11.21 15.41
N ASP A 663 8.39 -11.30 15.83
CA ASP A 663 9.17 -10.18 16.39
C ASP A 663 9.19 -8.95 15.47
N PHE A 664 9.22 -9.14 14.15
CA PHE A 664 9.33 -8.04 13.18
C PHE A 664 8.03 -7.31 12.90
N VAL A 665 6.90 -7.80 13.43
CA VAL A 665 5.59 -7.19 13.25
C VAL A 665 5.54 -5.74 13.76
N ASN A 666 6.43 -5.36 14.67
CA ASN A 666 6.50 -4.00 15.21
C ASN A 666 6.93 -2.94 14.17
N ASN A 667 7.57 -3.34 13.06
CA ASN A 667 7.83 -2.41 11.95
C ASN A 667 6.55 -1.98 11.22
N ALA A 668 5.45 -2.72 11.43
CA ALA A 668 4.12 -2.39 10.91
C ALA A 668 3.13 -1.92 11.99
N GLN A 669 3.61 -1.52 13.17
CA GLN A 669 2.75 -1.20 14.31
C GLN A 669 1.71 -0.12 13.99
N ALA A 670 2.06 0.88 13.19
CA ALA A 670 1.11 1.91 12.76
C ALA A 670 -0.08 1.33 11.97
N VAL A 671 0.15 0.36 11.10
CA VAL A 671 -0.92 -0.33 10.35
C VAL A 671 -1.80 -1.13 11.32
N ILE A 672 -1.19 -1.81 12.29
CA ILE A 672 -1.93 -2.59 13.29
C ILE A 672 -2.82 -1.69 14.13
N ASP A 673 -2.27 -0.63 14.72
CA ASP A 673 -2.99 0.26 15.64
C ASP A 673 -4.11 1.04 14.94
N LEU A 674 -3.80 1.56 13.74
CA LEU A 674 -4.65 2.58 13.11
C LEU A 674 -5.69 1.99 12.17
N TYR A 675 -5.39 0.87 11.52
CA TYR A 675 -6.27 0.23 10.52
C TYR A 675 -6.84 -1.09 11.05
N ILE A 676 -6.00 -2.05 11.40
CA ILE A 676 -6.44 -3.41 11.74
C ILE A 676 -7.25 -3.42 13.05
N ALA A 677 -6.73 -2.80 14.11
CA ALA A 677 -7.38 -2.79 15.42
C ALA A 677 -8.49 -1.75 15.55
N ALA A 678 -8.32 -0.57 14.92
CA ALA A 678 -9.20 0.57 15.14
C ALA A 678 -10.11 0.92 13.95
N GLY A 679 -9.91 0.34 12.77
CA GLY A 679 -10.63 0.71 11.55
C GLY A 679 -12.14 0.50 11.64
N GLU A 680 -12.58 -0.57 12.30
CA GLU A 680 -14.00 -0.81 12.53
C GLU A 680 -14.61 0.22 13.49
N ALA A 681 -13.94 0.52 14.58
CA ALA A 681 -14.45 1.47 15.59
C ALA A 681 -14.49 2.92 15.05
N LYS A 682 -13.49 3.32 14.25
CA LYS A 682 -13.40 4.68 13.69
C LYS A 682 -14.23 4.88 12.44
N TRP A 683 -14.14 3.94 11.51
CA TRP A 683 -14.66 4.11 10.14
C TRP A 683 -15.73 3.08 9.78
N ARG A 684 -16.07 2.18 10.66
CA ARG A 684 -16.97 1.04 10.42
C ARG A 684 -16.46 0.14 9.28
N ARG A 685 -15.14 0.08 9.10
CA ARG A 685 -14.48 -0.76 8.08
C ARG A 685 -14.01 -2.07 8.73
N GLN A 686 -14.73 -3.13 8.43
CA GLN A 686 -14.38 -4.47 8.85
C GLN A 686 -13.22 -5.01 8.01
N CYS A 687 -12.48 -5.97 8.57
CA CYS A 687 -11.38 -6.63 7.90
C CYS A 687 -11.33 -8.11 8.30
N GLY A 688 -11.07 -8.98 7.34
CA GLY A 688 -10.90 -10.42 7.57
C GLY A 688 -9.45 -10.90 7.50
N LEU A 689 -8.47 -9.97 7.54
CA LEU A 689 -7.04 -10.27 7.42
C LEU A 689 -6.57 -11.22 8.52
N VAL A 690 -5.75 -12.20 8.14
CA VAL A 690 -5.07 -13.13 9.05
C VAL A 690 -3.58 -12.77 9.13
N LEU A 691 -3.07 -12.58 10.33
CA LEU A 691 -1.65 -12.39 10.61
C LEU A 691 -1.08 -13.71 11.13
N LEU A 692 -0.09 -14.26 10.43
CA LEU A 692 0.67 -15.44 10.85
C LEU A 692 1.98 -14.96 11.46
N LEU A 693 2.11 -15.10 12.78
CA LEU A 693 3.22 -14.54 13.54
C LEU A 693 4.01 -15.65 14.24
N PRO A 694 5.16 -16.08 13.69
CA PRO A 694 6.01 -17.07 14.36
C PRO A 694 6.40 -16.63 15.76
N HIS A 695 6.01 -17.43 16.76
CA HIS A 695 6.18 -17.15 18.19
C HIS A 695 6.60 -18.41 18.95
N GLY A 696 7.44 -18.24 19.95
CA GLY A 696 7.90 -19.30 20.84
C GLY A 696 9.35 -19.10 21.29
N TYR A 697 9.62 -19.45 22.53
CA TYR A 697 10.92 -19.29 23.18
C TYR A 697 11.75 -20.56 22.96
N GLU A 698 12.82 -20.44 22.16
CA GLU A 698 13.62 -21.58 21.70
C GLU A 698 15.14 -21.33 21.82
N GLY A 699 15.53 -20.27 22.56
CA GLY A 699 16.93 -19.91 22.76
C GLY A 699 17.58 -19.25 21.54
N LEU A 700 16.77 -18.62 20.68
CA LEU A 700 17.21 -17.95 19.47
C LEU A 700 17.47 -16.44 19.65
N GLY A 701 17.39 -15.95 20.90
CA GLY A 701 17.66 -14.55 21.24
C GLY A 701 16.42 -13.63 21.21
N PRO A 702 16.63 -12.32 21.44
CA PRO A 702 15.55 -11.36 21.67
C PRO A 702 14.61 -11.13 20.49
N GLU A 703 15.14 -11.12 19.27
CA GLU A 703 14.37 -10.77 18.06
C GLU A 703 13.86 -11.99 17.27
N HIS A 704 13.89 -13.20 17.88
CA HIS A 704 13.45 -14.45 17.25
C HIS A 704 12.62 -15.31 18.21
N SER A 705 11.95 -14.69 19.16
CA SER A 705 11.22 -15.36 20.24
C SER A 705 9.77 -14.89 20.37
N SER A 706 9.48 -13.61 20.30
CA SER A 706 8.15 -13.08 20.68
C SER A 706 7.50 -12.22 19.63
N ALA A 707 6.30 -12.61 19.19
CA ALA A 707 5.39 -11.76 18.43
C ALA A 707 4.72 -10.66 19.28
N ARG A 708 5.09 -10.53 20.56
CA ARG A 708 4.54 -9.55 21.50
C ARG A 708 3.02 -9.64 21.62
N PRO A 709 2.46 -10.78 22.05
CA PRO A 709 1.01 -10.95 22.17
C PRO A 709 0.38 -9.93 23.12
N GLU A 710 1.11 -9.46 24.12
CA GLU A 710 0.68 -8.40 25.06
C GLU A 710 0.25 -7.10 24.35
N ARG A 711 0.89 -6.74 23.25
CA ARG A 711 0.55 -5.55 22.47
C ARG A 711 -0.79 -5.72 21.74
N PHE A 712 -1.04 -6.88 21.17
CA PHE A 712 -2.33 -7.19 20.57
C PHE A 712 -3.43 -7.25 21.62
N LEU A 713 -3.18 -7.89 22.75
CA LEU A 713 -4.15 -8.01 23.84
C LEU A 713 -4.51 -6.64 24.46
N GLN A 714 -3.58 -5.69 24.47
CA GLN A 714 -3.83 -4.30 24.87
C GLN A 714 -4.77 -3.58 23.91
N LEU A 715 -4.72 -3.89 22.59
CA LEU A 715 -5.58 -3.30 21.57
C LEU A 715 -6.98 -3.92 21.51
N CYS A 716 -7.21 -5.02 22.24
CA CYS A 716 -8.46 -5.77 22.20
C CYS A 716 -9.58 -5.09 22.98
N ALA A 717 -10.64 -4.70 22.28
CA ALA A 717 -11.87 -4.17 22.85
C ALA A 717 -13.05 -4.38 21.89
N HIS A 718 -14.28 -4.56 22.39
CA HIS A 718 -15.51 -4.68 21.60
C HIS A 718 -15.41 -5.74 20.47
N ASP A 719 -14.71 -6.83 20.74
CA ASP A 719 -14.52 -7.96 19.80
C ASP A 719 -13.88 -7.58 18.46
N ASN A 720 -13.03 -6.54 18.46
CA ASN A 720 -12.37 -5.98 17.27
C ASN A 720 -11.33 -6.90 16.64
N LEU A 721 -10.73 -7.81 17.41
CA LEU A 721 -9.68 -8.74 16.96
C LEU A 721 -9.96 -10.15 17.44
N GLN A 722 -9.29 -11.13 16.83
CA GLN A 722 -9.16 -12.49 17.38
C GLN A 722 -7.67 -12.75 17.63
N VAL A 723 -7.28 -13.18 18.83
CA VAL A 723 -5.89 -13.52 19.16
C VAL A 723 -5.82 -14.97 19.59
N CYS A 724 -5.19 -15.81 18.78
CA CYS A 724 -5.16 -17.27 18.93
C CYS A 724 -3.73 -17.81 18.97
N ASN A 725 -3.52 -18.85 19.75
CA ASN A 725 -2.27 -19.58 19.87
C ASN A 725 -2.53 -21.11 19.79
N PRO A 726 -2.84 -21.63 18.58
CA PRO A 726 -3.18 -23.04 18.42
C PRO A 726 -2.00 -23.93 18.78
N THR A 727 -2.27 -25.04 19.45
CA THR A 727 -1.23 -25.99 19.90
C THR A 727 -1.15 -27.24 19.06
N THR A 728 -2.11 -27.54 18.19
CA THR A 728 -2.10 -28.74 17.33
C THR A 728 -2.35 -28.42 15.86
N PRO A 729 -1.87 -29.23 14.92
CA PRO A 729 -2.18 -29.10 13.50
C PRO A 729 -3.68 -29.07 13.20
N ALA A 730 -4.50 -29.87 13.88
CA ALA A 730 -5.95 -29.86 13.71
C ALA A 730 -6.59 -28.55 14.15
N GLN A 731 -6.16 -27.99 15.29
CA GLN A 731 -6.62 -26.66 15.73
C GLN A 731 -6.28 -25.58 14.68
N TYR A 732 -5.08 -25.62 14.11
CA TYR A 732 -4.69 -24.68 13.06
C TYR A 732 -5.53 -24.86 11.78
N PHE A 733 -5.76 -26.10 11.34
CA PHE A 733 -6.66 -26.42 10.23
C PHE A 733 -8.06 -25.83 10.44
N HIS A 734 -8.65 -26.09 11.61
CA HIS A 734 -9.98 -25.60 11.94
C HIS A 734 -10.03 -24.08 12.09
N LEU A 735 -9.00 -23.46 12.63
CA LEU A 735 -8.91 -22.00 12.82
C LEU A 735 -8.91 -21.25 11.49
N LEU A 736 -8.11 -21.72 10.52
CA LEU A 736 -8.06 -21.14 9.17
C LEU A 736 -9.42 -21.26 8.46
N ARG A 737 -10.05 -22.41 8.55
CA ARG A 737 -11.38 -22.62 7.95
C ARG A 737 -12.45 -21.81 8.67
N ARG A 738 -12.40 -21.73 10.02
CA ARG A 738 -13.32 -20.94 10.84
C ARG A 738 -13.40 -19.49 10.40
N GLN A 739 -12.26 -18.88 10.03
CA GLN A 739 -12.20 -17.50 9.56
C GLN A 739 -13.12 -17.24 8.37
N MET A 740 -13.31 -18.22 7.50
CA MET A 740 -14.15 -18.10 6.31
C MET A 740 -15.58 -18.67 6.46
N MET A 741 -15.76 -19.64 7.34
CA MET A 741 -17.07 -20.31 7.51
C MET A 741 -18.03 -19.52 8.40
N ARG A 742 -17.57 -18.58 9.20
CA ARG A 742 -18.40 -17.70 10.03
C ARG A 742 -19.13 -16.65 9.20
N SER A 743 -20.28 -16.19 9.70
CA SER A 743 -21.08 -15.14 9.07
C SER A 743 -20.50 -13.73 9.23
N PHE A 744 -19.42 -13.56 9.97
CA PHE A 744 -18.72 -12.31 10.23
C PHE A 744 -17.23 -12.41 9.91
N ARG A 745 -16.58 -11.27 9.78
CA ARG A 745 -15.11 -11.17 9.60
C ARG A 745 -14.54 -10.25 10.67
N LYS A 746 -13.54 -10.74 11.40
CA LYS A 746 -12.69 -9.93 12.29
C LYS A 746 -11.23 -10.27 12.00
N PRO A 747 -10.30 -9.34 12.12
CA PRO A 747 -8.89 -9.63 11.97
C PRO A 747 -8.46 -10.75 12.93
N LEU A 748 -7.65 -11.68 12.42
CA LEU A 748 -7.21 -12.85 13.16
C LEU A 748 -5.69 -12.86 13.31
N VAL A 749 -5.22 -12.77 14.54
CA VAL A 749 -3.79 -12.90 14.87
C VAL A 749 -3.54 -14.33 15.33
N ILE A 750 -2.69 -15.04 14.62
CA ILE A 750 -2.29 -16.42 14.95
C ILE A 750 -0.82 -16.41 15.36
N LEU A 751 -0.56 -16.79 16.59
CA LEU A 751 0.80 -17.09 17.06
C LEU A 751 1.19 -18.45 16.51
N THR A 752 1.93 -18.45 15.39
CA THR A 752 2.31 -19.69 14.70
C THR A 752 3.56 -20.30 15.33
N PRO A 753 3.68 -21.62 15.37
CA PRO A 753 4.83 -22.29 16.00
C PRO A 753 6.08 -22.28 15.13
N LYS A 754 7.22 -22.54 15.76
CA LYS A 754 8.53 -22.80 15.12
C LYS A 754 8.97 -24.25 15.32
N SER A 755 9.41 -24.63 16.50
CA SER A 755 9.85 -26.01 16.76
C SER A 755 8.72 -27.04 16.73
N LEU A 756 7.48 -26.64 17.09
CA LEU A 756 6.31 -27.54 16.99
C LEU A 756 5.99 -27.96 15.55
N LEU A 757 6.47 -27.25 14.55
CA LEU A 757 6.33 -27.62 13.13
C LEU A 757 6.88 -29.03 12.85
N ARG A 758 7.85 -29.51 13.65
CA ARG A 758 8.50 -30.82 13.51
C ARG A 758 8.51 -31.63 14.80
N HIS A 759 7.77 -31.19 15.84
CA HIS A 759 7.77 -31.87 17.12
C HIS A 759 6.95 -33.16 17.04
N PRO A 760 7.49 -34.33 17.45
CA PRO A 760 6.83 -35.62 17.25
C PRO A 760 5.51 -35.77 17.98
N MET A 761 5.27 -35.02 19.05
CA MET A 761 3.97 -35.01 19.76
C MET A 761 2.97 -34.00 19.18
N ALA A 762 3.44 -33.03 18.38
CA ALA A 762 2.60 -31.98 17.79
C ALA A 762 2.10 -32.41 16.40
N VAL A 763 1.42 -33.54 16.36
CA VAL A 763 0.77 -34.13 15.18
C VAL A 763 -0.70 -34.36 15.46
N SER A 764 -1.51 -34.50 14.42
CA SER A 764 -2.95 -34.80 14.54
C SER A 764 -3.32 -36.06 13.79
N GLU A 765 -4.45 -36.66 14.16
CA GLU A 765 -5.07 -37.76 13.40
C GLU A 765 -6.07 -37.19 12.40
N ILE A 766 -6.34 -37.90 11.31
CA ILE A 766 -7.33 -37.52 10.29
C ILE A 766 -8.73 -37.30 10.91
N LYS A 767 -9.07 -38.06 11.93
CA LYS A 767 -10.35 -37.90 12.63
C LYS A 767 -10.53 -36.53 13.24
N ASP A 768 -9.43 -35.91 13.68
CA ASP A 768 -9.42 -34.57 14.29
C ASP A 768 -9.75 -33.49 13.27
N LEU A 769 -9.58 -33.74 11.98
CA LEU A 769 -9.89 -32.82 10.87
C LEU A 769 -11.28 -33.09 10.27
N THR A 770 -11.82 -34.31 10.55
CA THR A 770 -13.10 -34.80 9.96
C THR A 770 -14.29 -34.59 10.88
N SER A 771 -14.10 -34.01 12.04
CA SER A 771 -15.18 -33.79 13.02
C SER A 771 -14.96 -32.49 13.79
N GLY A 772 -16.06 -31.82 14.08
CA GLY A 772 -16.04 -30.62 14.95
C GLY A 772 -15.44 -29.36 14.30
N GLY A 773 -14.69 -28.60 15.08
CA GLY A 773 -14.13 -27.32 14.68
C GLY A 773 -13.08 -26.81 15.68
N PHE A 774 -12.65 -25.60 15.52
CA PHE A 774 -11.70 -24.97 16.44
C PHE A 774 -12.29 -24.86 17.85
N SER A 775 -11.56 -25.34 18.83
CA SER A 775 -11.91 -25.23 20.26
C SER A 775 -11.03 -24.12 20.89
N GLU A 776 -11.67 -23.14 21.48
CA GLU A 776 -10.98 -21.99 22.10
C GLU A 776 -10.21 -22.39 23.37
N ILE A 777 -10.60 -23.50 23.98
CA ILE A 777 -9.95 -24.11 25.15
C ILE A 777 -9.88 -25.63 24.92
N LEU A 778 -8.76 -26.22 25.23
CA LEU A 778 -8.56 -27.65 25.24
C LEU A 778 -8.27 -28.12 26.67
N ASP A 779 -9.08 -29.04 27.17
CA ASP A 779 -8.89 -29.64 28.49
C ASP A 779 -7.69 -30.62 28.51
N ASP A 780 -7.30 -31.09 29.69
CA ASP A 780 -6.23 -32.07 29.79
C ASP A 780 -6.59 -33.35 28.99
N PRO A 781 -5.67 -33.84 28.16
CA PRO A 781 -5.89 -35.06 27.38
C PRO A 781 -6.08 -36.31 28.29
N GLU A 782 -5.58 -36.28 29.51
CA GLU A 782 -5.77 -37.29 30.53
C GLU A 782 -6.86 -36.81 31.50
N THR A 783 -7.84 -37.68 31.78
CA THR A 783 -8.92 -37.30 32.71
C THR A 783 -8.40 -37.26 34.15
N VAL A 784 -8.07 -36.05 34.62
CA VAL A 784 -7.63 -35.84 36.01
C VAL A 784 -8.83 -35.56 36.91
N LYS A 785 -9.06 -36.41 37.91
CA LYS A 785 -10.15 -36.27 38.89
C LYS A 785 -9.62 -35.63 40.16
N ASN A 786 -10.23 -34.52 40.59
CA ASN A 786 -9.88 -33.76 41.80
C ASN A 786 -8.38 -33.40 41.87
N PRO A 787 -7.82 -32.67 40.91
CA PRO A 787 -6.43 -32.29 40.92
C PRO A 787 -6.08 -31.40 42.13
N GLU A 788 -4.87 -31.55 42.63
CA GLU A 788 -4.32 -30.59 43.62
C GLU A 788 -3.97 -29.26 43.02
N ARG A 789 -3.69 -29.25 41.68
CA ARG A 789 -3.37 -28.06 40.90
C ARG A 789 -3.96 -28.11 39.51
N VAL A 790 -4.49 -26.98 39.04
CA VAL A 790 -4.85 -26.73 37.65
C VAL A 790 -3.91 -25.73 37.07
N VAL A 791 -3.28 -26.09 35.96
CA VAL A 791 -2.33 -25.27 35.20
C VAL A 791 -2.96 -24.84 33.88
N PHE A 792 -3.21 -23.54 33.73
CA PHE A 792 -3.53 -22.96 32.43
C PHE A 792 -2.25 -22.56 31.71
N CYS A 793 -2.13 -22.85 30.42
CA CYS A 793 -1.00 -22.44 29.59
C CYS A 793 -1.44 -22.21 28.17
N SER A 794 -0.55 -21.73 27.31
CA SER A 794 -0.78 -21.56 25.88
C SER A 794 0.49 -21.82 25.09
N GLY A 795 0.34 -22.33 23.86
CA GLY A 795 1.43 -22.55 22.95
C GLY A 795 2.38 -23.72 23.33
N LYS A 796 3.63 -23.60 22.94
CA LYS A 796 4.64 -24.64 23.01
C LYS A 796 4.88 -25.21 24.41
N ILE A 797 4.75 -24.41 25.45
CA ILE A 797 5.05 -24.81 26.85
C ILE A 797 4.18 -26.02 27.28
N PHE A 798 3.00 -26.18 26.68
CA PHE A 798 2.15 -27.34 26.93
C PHE A 798 2.89 -28.67 26.77
N TYR A 799 3.59 -28.84 25.66
CA TYR A 799 4.30 -30.07 25.35
C TYR A 799 5.44 -30.35 26.33
N GLU A 800 6.12 -29.32 26.78
CA GLU A 800 7.18 -29.43 27.78
C GLU A 800 6.61 -29.77 29.17
N LEU A 801 5.48 -29.18 29.55
CA LEU A 801 4.80 -29.52 30.79
C LEU A 801 4.33 -30.98 30.77
N VAL A 802 3.65 -31.43 29.72
CA VAL A 802 3.18 -32.83 29.62
C VAL A 802 4.35 -33.82 29.65
N LYS A 803 5.42 -33.53 28.90
CA LYS A 803 6.63 -34.39 28.86
C LYS A 803 7.31 -34.53 30.22
N ASN A 804 7.31 -33.47 31.01
CA ASN A 804 8.00 -33.44 32.30
C ASN A 804 7.05 -33.72 33.50
N ARG A 805 5.76 -33.91 33.27
CA ARG A 805 4.79 -34.29 34.32
C ARG A 805 5.08 -35.74 34.73
N SER A 806 5.58 -35.95 35.96
CA SER A 806 5.91 -37.27 36.50
C SER A 806 4.63 -38.15 36.64
N GLU A 807 4.81 -39.46 36.70
CA GLU A 807 3.67 -40.38 36.90
C GLU A 807 2.93 -40.08 38.20
N SER A 808 3.63 -39.69 39.26
CA SER A 808 3.01 -39.32 40.55
C SER A 808 2.26 -37.97 40.50
N ALA A 809 2.50 -37.13 39.48
CA ALA A 809 1.81 -35.86 39.28
C ALA A 809 0.67 -35.94 38.27
N ARG A 810 0.54 -37.02 37.51
CA ARG A 810 -0.48 -37.20 36.45
C ARG A 810 -1.91 -37.09 37.00
N ASP A 811 -2.17 -37.68 38.12
CA ASP A 811 -3.50 -37.65 38.78
C ASP A 811 -3.71 -36.40 39.65
N LYS A 812 -2.72 -35.56 39.83
CA LYS A 812 -2.71 -34.41 40.74
C LYS A 812 -2.68 -33.06 40.05
N ILE A 813 -2.18 -32.99 38.82
CA ILE A 813 -2.02 -31.74 38.07
C ILE A 813 -2.74 -31.85 36.73
N ALA A 814 -3.79 -31.09 36.53
CA ALA A 814 -4.45 -30.93 35.24
C ALA A 814 -3.82 -29.79 34.45
N ILE A 815 -3.60 -29.96 33.14
CA ILE A 815 -2.99 -28.97 32.25
C ILE A 815 -3.99 -28.60 31.15
N ILE A 816 -4.47 -27.35 31.19
CA ILE A 816 -5.50 -26.83 30.29
C ILE A 816 -4.84 -25.84 29.32
N ARG A 817 -5.17 -25.94 28.04
CA ARG A 817 -4.66 -25.06 27.00
C ARG A 817 -5.68 -24.01 26.63
N MET A 818 -5.26 -22.73 26.66
CA MET A 818 -6.00 -21.65 26.04
C MET A 818 -5.49 -21.47 24.59
N GLU A 819 -6.33 -21.83 23.63
CA GLU A 819 -6.06 -21.72 22.20
C GLU A 819 -6.45 -20.35 21.64
N GLN A 820 -7.40 -19.66 22.30
CA GLN A 820 -7.82 -18.29 22.00
C GLN A 820 -7.77 -17.42 23.25
N PHE A 821 -7.03 -16.34 23.18
CA PHE A 821 -6.97 -15.31 24.23
C PHE A 821 -8.12 -14.31 24.12
N TYR A 822 -8.44 -13.90 22.88
CA TYR A 822 -9.46 -12.90 22.63
C TYR A 822 -10.23 -13.21 21.32
N PRO A 823 -11.55 -12.93 21.21
CA PRO A 823 -12.44 -12.63 22.34
C PRO A 823 -12.40 -13.71 23.42
N PHE A 824 -12.50 -13.28 24.67
CA PHE A 824 -12.28 -14.17 25.82
C PHE A 824 -13.40 -15.21 25.95
N PRO A 825 -13.12 -16.52 25.94
CA PRO A 825 -14.12 -17.58 25.87
C PRO A 825 -14.71 -17.90 27.23
N GLU A 826 -15.43 -16.95 27.85
CA GLU A 826 -15.89 -17.00 29.23
C GLU A 826 -16.76 -18.22 29.50
N GLN A 827 -17.81 -18.47 28.67
CA GLN A 827 -18.73 -19.58 28.86
C GLN A 827 -18.06 -20.96 28.76
N LEU A 828 -17.16 -21.15 27.80
CA LEU A 828 -16.45 -22.41 27.65
C LEU A 828 -15.46 -22.62 28.80
N LEU A 829 -14.84 -21.57 29.26
CA LEU A 829 -13.92 -21.61 30.40
C LEU A 829 -14.66 -21.93 31.71
N GLU A 830 -15.87 -21.40 31.93
CA GLU A 830 -16.73 -21.76 33.04
C GLU A 830 -17.05 -23.26 33.06
N GLN A 831 -17.38 -23.83 31.89
CA GLN A 831 -17.65 -25.29 31.79
C GLN A 831 -16.42 -26.11 32.16
N VAL A 832 -15.23 -25.69 31.76
CA VAL A 832 -13.96 -26.38 32.10
C VAL A 832 -13.66 -26.23 33.60
N ILE A 833 -13.71 -25.03 34.14
CA ILE A 833 -13.45 -24.74 35.57
C ILE A 833 -14.44 -25.52 36.46
N SER A 834 -15.68 -25.66 36.02
CA SER A 834 -16.70 -26.38 36.81
C SER A 834 -16.35 -27.83 37.10
N ARG A 835 -15.52 -28.47 36.27
CA ARG A 835 -15.01 -29.83 36.47
C ARG A 835 -13.97 -29.93 37.61
N TYR A 836 -13.34 -28.79 37.94
CA TYR A 836 -12.21 -28.69 38.87
C TYR A 836 -12.53 -27.84 40.10
N LYS A 837 -13.81 -27.78 40.51
CA LYS A 837 -14.32 -26.91 41.58
C LYS A 837 -13.62 -27.07 42.95
N ASN A 838 -13.03 -28.23 43.22
CA ASN A 838 -12.39 -28.53 44.50
C ASN A 838 -10.86 -28.37 44.42
N THR A 839 -10.33 -27.73 43.39
CA THR A 839 -8.92 -27.54 43.22
C THR A 839 -8.39 -26.47 44.17
N PRO A 840 -7.35 -26.74 44.97
CA PRO A 840 -6.81 -25.77 45.92
C PRO A 840 -5.82 -24.78 45.29
N GLN A 841 -5.32 -25.06 44.09
CA GLN A 841 -4.28 -24.24 43.45
C GLN A 841 -4.55 -24.00 41.97
N TRP A 842 -4.59 -22.74 41.56
CA TRP A 842 -4.75 -22.29 40.18
C TRP A 842 -3.52 -21.59 39.71
N TYR A 843 -3.01 -21.98 38.52
CA TYR A 843 -1.77 -21.48 37.94
C TYR A 843 -2.00 -21.01 36.51
N TRP A 844 -1.35 -19.87 36.16
CA TRP A 844 -1.07 -19.49 34.78
C TRP A 844 0.42 -19.71 34.52
N VAL A 845 0.77 -20.43 33.45
CA VAL A 845 2.15 -20.72 33.07
C VAL A 845 2.42 -20.26 31.65
N GLN A 846 3.41 -19.42 31.47
CA GLN A 846 3.85 -18.93 30.17
C GLN A 846 5.36 -18.88 30.06
N GLU A 847 5.88 -18.85 28.82
CA GLU A 847 7.32 -18.75 28.53
C GLU A 847 7.82 -17.31 28.57
N GLU A 848 6.97 -16.35 28.37
CA GLU A 848 7.26 -14.92 28.32
C GLU A 848 7.63 -14.36 29.72
N PRO A 849 8.34 -13.22 29.75
CA PRO A 849 8.52 -12.45 30.98
C PRO A 849 7.21 -12.02 31.63
N ALA A 850 7.22 -11.76 32.93
CA ALA A 850 6.04 -11.39 33.69
C ALA A 850 5.32 -10.14 33.17
N ASN A 851 6.03 -9.20 32.59
CA ASN A 851 5.50 -7.97 31.98
C ASN A 851 5.12 -8.13 30.50
N MET A 852 5.16 -9.34 29.95
CA MET A 852 4.89 -9.66 28.54
C MET A 852 3.97 -10.87 28.47
N GLY A 853 3.58 -11.25 27.23
CA GLY A 853 2.73 -12.42 27.01
C GLY A 853 1.28 -12.18 27.44
N GLY A 854 0.61 -13.28 27.85
CA GLY A 854 -0.81 -13.26 28.20
C GLY A 854 -1.12 -13.00 29.69
N ALA A 855 -0.13 -13.06 30.59
CA ALA A 855 -0.36 -13.10 32.02
C ALA A 855 -1.20 -11.93 32.56
N GLU A 856 -0.88 -10.70 32.21
CA GLU A 856 -1.61 -9.52 32.69
C GLU A 856 -3.04 -9.43 32.15
N PHE A 857 -3.28 -9.99 30.99
CA PHE A 857 -4.63 -10.05 30.39
C PHE A 857 -5.47 -11.19 30.95
N ILE A 858 -4.87 -12.36 31.12
CA ILE A 858 -5.58 -13.63 31.48
C ILE A 858 -5.80 -13.74 32.99
N ARG A 859 -4.77 -13.45 33.81
CA ARG A 859 -4.82 -13.64 35.27
C ARG A 859 -6.05 -12.97 35.91
N PRO A 860 -6.35 -11.68 35.73
CA PRO A 860 -7.49 -11.07 36.40
C PRO A 860 -8.85 -11.68 36.00
N ARG A 861 -8.94 -12.17 34.76
CA ARG A 861 -10.14 -12.84 34.24
C ARG A 861 -10.31 -14.23 34.84
N LEU A 862 -9.21 -14.99 34.95
CA LEU A 862 -9.22 -16.29 35.62
C LEU A 862 -9.56 -16.15 37.10
N GLU A 863 -8.92 -15.21 37.83
CA GLU A 863 -9.20 -14.95 39.25
C GLU A 863 -10.66 -14.63 39.50
N LYS A 864 -11.28 -13.82 38.66
CA LYS A 864 -12.72 -13.54 38.72
C LYS A 864 -13.57 -14.81 38.56
N MET A 865 -13.16 -15.72 37.65
CA MET A 865 -13.94 -16.92 37.33
C MET A 865 -13.75 -18.05 38.33
N VAL A 866 -12.53 -18.25 38.81
CA VAL A 866 -12.27 -19.32 39.81
C VAL A 866 -12.65 -18.90 41.21
N GLY A 867 -12.79 -17.58 41.45
CA GLY A 867 -13.10 -17.03 42.76
C GLY A 867 -11.94 -17.11 43.76
N ASP A 868 -10.71 -17.29 43.28
CA ASP A 868 -9.49 -17.41 44.11
C ASP A 868 -8.29 -16.82 43.33
N SER A 869 -7.15 -16.69 44.00
CA SER A 869 -5.91 -16.19 43.43
C SER A 869 -5.32 -17.17 42.35
N VAL A 870 -4.79 -16.63 41.26
CA VAL A 870 -4.10 -17.38 40.22
C VAL A 870 -2.60 -17.07 40.27
N HIS A 871 -1.81 -18.09 40.57
CA HIS A 871 -0.35 -17.97 40.62
C HIS A 871 0.26 -17.94 39.22
N CYS A 872 1.07 -16.93 38.93
CA CYS A 872 1.79 -16.85 37.64
C CYS A 872 3.18 -17.48 37.73
N VAL A 873 3.49 -18.34 36.77
CA VAL A 873 4.83 -18.90 36.56
C VAL A 873 5.34 -18.41 35.23
N THR A 874 6.31 -17.51 35.26
CA THR A 874 6.83 -16.76 34.12
C THR A 874 8.34 -16.60 34.25
N ARG A 875 9.01 -16.09 33.24
CA ARG A 875 10.31 -15.46 33.40
C ARG A 875 10.19 -14.17 34.24
N PRO A 876 11.27 -13.73 34.92
CA PRO A 876 11.27 -12.41 35.56
C PRO A 876 10.92 -11.30 34.58
N ALA A 877 10.33 -10.21 35.06
CA ALA A 877 10.08 -9.02 34.24
C ALA A 877 11.40 -8.49 33.66
N GLN A 878 11.41 -8.21 32.36
CA GLN A 878 12.59 -7.77 31.60
C GLN A 878 12.21 -6.73 30.55
N ALA A 879 13.18 -5.91 30.16
CA ALA A 879 13.03 -4.98 29.04
C ALA A 879 13.16 -5.71 27.68
N SER A 880 13.98 -6.74 27.60
CA SER A 880 14.12 -7.62 26.43
C SER A 880 13.19 -8.83 26.53
N PRO A 881 12.59 -9.31 25.44
CA PRO A 881 11.67 -10.45 25.48
C PRO A 881 12.39 -11.77 25.88
N ALA A 882 13.64 -11.96 25.46
CA ALA A 882 14.39 -13.19 25.69
C ALA A 882 15.88 -12.90 25.91
N THR A 883 16.55 -13.83 26.59
CA THR A 883 18.01 -13.80 26.72
C THR A 883 18.72 -14.17 25.42
N GLY A 884 19.86 -13.56 25.13
CA GLY A 884 20.76 -13.93 24.04
C GLY A 884 21.64 -15.16 24.33
N PHE A 885 21.61 -15.68 25.58
CA PHE A 885 22.47 -16.77 26.02
C PHE A 885 21.69 -18.08 26.12
N SER A 886 22.02 -19.07 25.27
CA SER A 886 21.34 -20.37 25.25
C SER A 886 21.40 -21.14 26.57
N GLY A 887 22.48 -21.00 27.33
CA GLY A 887 22.61 -21.60 28.68
C GLY A 887 21.65 -21.00 29.69
N VAL A 888 21.47 -19.67 29.67
CA VAL A 888 20.50 -18.96 30.54
C VAL A 888 19.07 -19.34 30.14
N TYR A 889 18.77 -19.35 28.86
CA TYR A 889 17.48 -19.80 28.34
C TYR A 889 17.10 -21.19 28.89
N LYS A 890 18.02 -22.17 28.81
CA LYS A 890 17.78 -23.55 29.30
C LYS A 890 17.51 -23.57 30.82
N GLN A 891 18.22 -22.77 31.59
CA GLN A 891 18.01 -22.67 33.04
C GLN A 891 16.68 -22.07 33.37
N GLU A 892 16.30 -20.95 32.72
CA GLU A 892 15.01 -20.28 32.93
C GLU A 892 13.85 -21.19 32.53
N GLN A 893 13.95 -21.87 31.39
CA GLN A 893 12.92 -22.79 30.92
C GLN A 893 12.72 -23.97 31.88
N ALA A 894 13.81 -24.58 32.33
CA ALA A 894 13.75 -25.64 33.33
C ALA A 894 13.14 -25.17 34.67
N ALA A 895 13.45 -23.94 35.09
CA ALA A 895 12.90 -23.34 36.31
C ALA A 895 11.38 -23.14 36.21
N ILE A 896 10.87 -22.65 35.04
CA ILE A 896 9.42 -22.51 34.80
C ILE A 896 8.73 -23.88 34.91
N ILE A 897 9.23 -24.89 34.20
CA ILE A 897 8.66 -26.24 34.17
C ILE A 897 8.67 -26.86 35.58
N LYS A 898 9.80 -26.76 36.27
CA LYS A 898 9.92 -27.26 37.65
C LYS A 898 8.92 -26.58 38.58
N LYS A 899 8.81 -25.26 38.56
CA LYS A 899 7.90 -24.48 39.43
C LYS A 899 6.43 -24.81 39.14
N ALA A 900 6.08 -25.00 37.85
CA ALA A 900 4.72 -25.37 37.45
C ALA A 900 4.31 -26.76 37.96
N LEU A 901 5.24 -27.74 37.97
CA LEU A 901 4.95 -29.15 38.22
C LEU A 901 5.33 -29.66 39.63
N THR A 902 6.02 -28.85 40.45
CA THR A 902 6.32 -29.23 41.85
C THR A 902 5.11 -28.83 42.72
N LEU A 903 4.47 -29.82 43.33
CA LEU A 903 3.35 -29.68 44.27
C LEU A 903 3.83 -29.17 45.63
#